data_0e57f0a940d8646b1a53a94715290c08
#
_entry.id   0e57f0a940d8646b1a53a94715290c08
#
_cell.length_a   1.000
_cell.length_b   1.000
_cell.length_c   1.000
_cell.angle_alpha   90.00
_cell.angle_beta   90.00
_cell.angle_gamma   90.00
#
_symmetry.space_group_name_H-M   'P 1'
#
loop_
_entity.id
_entity.type
_entity.pdbx_description
1 polymer ?
#
loop_
_entity_poly.entity_id
_entity_poly.type
_entity_poly.pdbx_seq_one_letter_code
_entity_poly.pdbx_strand_id
1 'polypeptide(L)'
;MVAACCVATQGQTPLSVGYQKTLQLPVAGATAAYSLDPNIADATAANGVVEIVGKAPGSTNIVVVTSAGAQTLAVTVPVPPPILPPGFEPPERQGTGESGTYEFRYNSDPSQITNSIEMKRTQGKSFTRMQVINANLFSSSGSTSAIGFPFLAYQISRPDRDITFVDKNVLNSPLTLDGFLVRGFHMRQGPWEFHGGFTSIATFQGLFLTTDREYTAGVTRVFKIDDVNSLEANAYYFQNPESQRTFASNGAVGSVVYRRKLSDKGNFLAELGMSHGFGFATRATFEDKRNHLLGNFHIQSRNFASLAVNNQHGTFADLNASRKLTERLYASLDLNQSNYNLLTLSQNTFTSSGLLNFKLNQNFSVNGGGGYATFQSKIPVGPAVTTVNLPAGVDYSTRHFGTGFEYQRTVNIEGGGGGNDYALNARASAGQFQISGFYRHDVQVPTLAAIFSEVPGLQDALDRAGIVASSPEQLASLLHNTEILQLLGFTNAFVVNLAPSRNDLNAAVSWMSHSQNRRKVDLSYFDSDTELLQGHFILKTATLSYSQRLKSTNDIVGSAAMVQTTNNGVTSTHPLFSISIQHRFFTVPTLLLPGRHGMIQGHIFRDDDSAGTYNAQMPAMGGVEVRLDEDRVTRTDSSGYYAFHHVPFGVHRVEAKLQSDEPFFYTTDSPATVDMNATADFGVNFAKGQIFGFLLNDAGTGINGITVELKGEKFTHRVQTGVNGKFAFTGLAPGNYSVATLADSYPPGYALQDLAAQTVEVQSGKPASTEFKVKALRSIAGRVLVYDKATLQTVPLAGAVVRLKEVSLETKTGATGAYIFRNLAAGTYTVAIESDGKEITRTVIVPAGPASIREVDLNAGTKEAPAQR
;
A
#
# COMPACT_ATOMS: atom_id res chain seq x y z
N MET A 1 31.04 23.87 -14.41
CA MET A 1 32.51 23.77 -14.37
C MET A 1 32.81 22.59 -13.49
N VAL A 2 33.25 21.47 -13.93
CA VAL A 2 34.44 21.03 -14.61
C VAL A 2 34.05 19.85 -15.51
N ALA A 3 34.46 19.92 -16.75
CA ALA A 3 34.46 18.80 -17.68
C ALA A 3 35.58 17.84 -17.28
N ALA A 4 35.31 16.55 -17.32
CA ALA A 4 36.30 15.51 -17.46
C ALA A 4 35.90 14.56 -18.58
N CYS A 5 36.52 14.76 -19.71
CA CYS A 5 36.66 13.79 -20.78
C CYS A 5 37.42 12.60 -20.21
N CYS A 6 36.82 11.42 -20.19
CA CYS A 6 37.54 10.17 -20.11
C CYS A 6 36.94 9.21 -21.12
N VAL A 7 37.64 9.10 -22.25
CA VAL A 7 37.58 7.91 -23.09
C VAL A 7 38.29 6.81 -22.32
N ALA A 8 37.54 5.82 -21.89
CA ALA A 8 38.10 4.53 -21.46
C ALA A 8 37.07 3.45 -21.76
N THR A 9 37.36 2.65 -22.71
CA THR A 9 36.82 1.33 -22.95
C THR A 9 37.05 0.44 -21.73
N GLN A 10 36.03 0.36 -20.83
CA GLN A 10 35.91 -0.70 -19.81
C GLN A 10 34.47 -0.76 -19.34
N GLY A 11 33.89 -1.92 -19.32
CA GLY A 11 32.61 -2.38 -18.79
C GLY A 11 31.64 -1.30 -18.31
N GLN A 12 30.79 -0.79 -19.18
CA GLN A 12 29.83 0.24 -18.82
C GLN A 12 28.83 -0.35 -17.81
N THR A 13 28.85 0.19 -16.61
CA THR A 13 27.77 -0.06 -15.64
C THR A 13 26.43 0.31 -16.30
N PRO A 14 25.40 -0.55 -16.25
CA PRO A 14 24.10 -0.22 -16.83
C PRO A 14 23.61 1.12 -16.31
N LEU A 15 23.17 1.98 -17.21
CA LEU A 15 22.58 3.27 -16.87
C LEU A 15 21.26 3.03 -16.15
N SER A 16 21.10 3.59 -14.97
CA SER A 16 19.85 3.49 -14.23
C SER A 16 19.00 4.73 -14.48
N VAL A 17 17.81 4.54 -15.04
CA VAL A 17 16.83 5.60 -15.28
C VAL A 17 15.61 5.34 -14.41
N GLY A 18 15.24 6.25 -13.53
CA GLY A 18 14.07 6.09 -12.66
C GLY A 18 12.76 5.94 -13.46
N TYR A 19 11.80 5.20 -12.91
CA TYR A 19 10.45 5.09 -13.46
C TYR A 19 9.82 6.48 -13.64
N GLN A 20 9.32 6.78 -14.84
CA GLN A 20 8.79 8.11 -15.24
C GLN A 20 9.81 9.27 -15.06
N LYS A 21 11.09 8.97 -15.10
CA LYS A 21 12.16 9.97 -15.08
C LYS A 21 12.88 10.02 -16.40
N THR A 22 13.45 11.17 -16.69
CA THR A 22 14.26 11.42 -17.88
C THR A 22 15.72 11.54 -17.49
N LEU A 23 16.60 10.86 -18.21
CA LEU A 23 18.05 10.98 -18.13
C LEU A 23 18.55 11.63 -19.42
N GLN A 24 19.30 12.71 -19.31
CA GLN A 24 19.97 13.33 -20.44
C GLN A 24 21.45 12.94 -20.45
N LEU A 25 21.87 12.28 -21.49
CA LEU A 25 23.24 11.80 -21.67
C LEU A 25 23.90 12.50 -22.83
N PRO A 26 24.97 13.30 -22.62
CA PRO A 26 25.74 13.87 -23.72
C PRO A 26 26.49 12.76 -24.46
N VAL A 27 26.21 12.57 -25.75
CA VAL A 27 26.92 11.65 -26.63
C VAL A 27 27.36 12.41 -27.88
N ALA A 28 28.65 12.67 -27.96
CA ALA A 28 29.20 13.42 -29.08
C ALA A 28 28.85 12.81 -30.43
N GLY A 29 28.27 13.62 -31.33
CA GLY A 29 27.92 13.19 -32.68
C GLY A 29 26.67 12.29 -32.75
N ALA A 30 25.87 12.18 -31.66
CA ALA A 30 24.61 11.45 -31.70
C ALA A 30 23.61 12.14 -32.65
N THR A 31 23.16 11.40 -33.65
CA THR A 31 22.19 11.82 -34.65
C THR A 31 20.83 11.17 -34.46
N ALA A 32 20.79 9.95 -33.91
CA ALA A 32 19.56 9.24 -33.57
C ALA A 32 19.81 8.32 -32.37
N ALA A 33 18.75 8.08 -31.57
CA ALA A 33 18.75 7.06 -30.53
C ALA A 33 17.41 6.34 -30.54
N TYR A 34 17.41 5.05 -30.31
CA TYR A 34 16.21 4.22 -30.22
C TYR A 34 16.39 3.09 -29.23
N SER A 35 15.34 2.79 -28.51
CA SER A 35 15.31 1.68 -27.57
C SER A 35 14.95 0.38 -28.25
N LEU A 36 15.54 -0.73 -27.80
CA LEU A 36 15.13 -2.06 -28.21
C LEU A 36 13.83 -2.51 -27.53
N ASP A 37 13.48 -1.90 -26.40
CA ASP A 37 12.18 -2.04 -25.77
C ASP A 37 11.66 -0.68 -25.26
N PRO A 38 10.93 0.07 -26.10
CA PRO A 38 10.41 1.38 -25.75
C PRO A 38 9.34 1.37 -24.64
N ASN A 39 8.83 0.18 -24.25
CA ASN A 39 7.93 0.06 -23.10
C ASN A 39 8.68 0.15 -21.77
N ILE A 40 9.93 -0.32 -21.75
CA ILE A 40 10.79 -0.22 -20.56
C ILE A 40 11.42 1.16 -20.47
N ALA A 41 12.11 1.57 -21.53
CA ALA A 41 12.66 2.92 -21.64
C ALA A 41 12.63 3.38 -23.10
N ASP A 42 12.35 4.64 -23.33
CA ASP A 42 12.37 5.26 -24.65
C ASP A 42 13.58 6.18 -24.79
N ALA A 43 14.06 6.39 -26.01
CA ALA A 43 15.23 7.23 -26.24
C ALA A 43 15.11 8.04 -27.52
N THR A 44 15.50 9.30 -27.43
CA THR A 44 15.63 10.22 -28.56
C THR A 44 16.98 10.91 -28.54
N ALA A 45 17.50 11.30 -29.69
CA ALA A 45 18.72 12.07 -29.74
C ALA A 45 18.52 13.35 -30.52
N ALA A 46 18.99 14.46 -29.94
CA ALA A 46 19.00 15.75 -30.58
C ALA A 46 20.24 16.55 -30.13
N ASN A 47 20.91 17.20 -31.07
CA ASN A 47 22.04 18.11 -30.81
C ASN A 47 23.17 17.47 -29.96
N GLY A 48 23.47 16.18 -30.17
CA GLY A 48 24.52 15.50 -29.42
C GLY A 48 24.15 15.13 -27.97
N VAL A 49 22.86 15.19 -27.62
CA VAL A 49 22.33 14.73 -26.34
C VAL A 49 21.31 13.62 -26.60
N VAL A 50 21.48 12.50 -25.90
CA VAL A 50 20.52 11.40 -25.88
C VAL A 50 19.65 11.56 -24.65
N GLU A 51 18.35 11.69 -24.86
CA GLU A 51 17.34 11.75 -23.81
C GLU A 51 16.70 10.37 -23.66
N ILE A 52 16.76 9.82 -22.45
CA ILE A 52 16.26 8.48 -22.12
C ILE A 52 15.15 8.61 -21.09
N VAL A 53 13.96 8.11 -21.38
CA VAL A 53 12.78 8.17 -20.50
C VAL A 53 12.43 6.77 -20.01
N GLY A 54 12.52 6.53 -18.70
CA GLY A 54 12.10 5.26 -18.07
C GLY A 54 10.58 5.15 -18.00
N LYS A 55 9.97 4.15 -18.68
CA LYS A 55 8.50 3.99 -18.76
C LYS A 55 7.96 2.84 -17.91
N ALA A 56 8.67 1.73 -17.82
CA ALA A 56 8.28 0.59 -17.01
C ALA A 56 9.52 -0.07 -16.39
N PRO A 57 9.38 -0.75 -15.24
CA PRO A 57 10.48 -1.49 -14.64
C PRO A 57 10.97 -2.61 -15.56
N GLY A 58 12.28 -2.72 -15.70
CA GLY A 58 12.92 -3.71 -16.57
C GLY A 58 14.29 -3.25 -17.04
N SER A 59 14.90 -3.99 -17.95
CA SER A 59 16.16 -3.63 -18.59
C SER A 59 16.01 -3.69 -20.10
N THR A 60 16.56 -2.70 -20.77
CA THR A 60 16.57 -2.63 -22.24
C THR A 60 17.90 -2.08 -22.72
N ASN A 61 18.18 -2.24 -24.01
CA ASN A 61 19.32 -1.62 -24.67
C ASN A 61 18.87 -0.46 -25.55
N ILE A 62 19.61 0.63 -25.49
CA ILE A 62 19.42 1.80 -26.34
C ILE A 62 20.55 1.85 -27.35
N VAL A 63 20.20 1.85 -28.60
CA VAL A 63 21.15 2.02 -29.70
C VAL A 63 21.24 3.49 -30.06
N VAL A 64 22.43 4.05 -29.93
CA VAL A 64 22.74 5.44 -30.30
C VAL A 64 23.54 5.43 -31.58
N VAL A 65 23.04 6.10 -32.61
CA VAL A 65 23.71 6.26 -33.90
C VAL A 65 24.50 7.57 -33.87
N THR A 66 25.78 7.45 -34.09
CA THR A 66 26.72 8.58 -34.21
C THR A 66 27.37 8.62 -35.60
N SER A 67 28.02 9.70 -35.94
CA SER A 67 28.80 9.80 -37.17
C SER A 67 29.96 8.77 -37.25
N ALA A 68 30.39 8.22 -36.12
CA ALA A 68 31.45 7.23 -36.02
C ALA A 68 30.93 5.78 -36.02
N GLY A 69 29.58 5.56 -35.97
CA GLY A 69 28.96 4.23 -35.94
C GLY A 69 27.85 4.15 -34.85
N ALA A 70 27.29 2.96 -34.69
CA ALA A 70 26.28 2.69 -33.66
C ALA A 70 26.91 2.15 -32.37
N GLN A 71 26.52 2.65 -31.23
CA GLN A 71 26.88 2.15 -29.90
C GLN A 71 25.64 1.75 -29.12
N THR A 72 25.74 0.75 -28.27
CA THR A 72 24.64 0.25 -27.46
C THR A 72 24.84 0.62 -25.99
N LEU A 73 23.83 1.18 -25.37
CA LEU A 73 23.80 1.55 -23.95
C LEU A 73 22.81 0.63 -23.24
N ALA A 74 23.28 -0.14 -22.26
CA ALA A 74 22.39 -0.91 -21.39
C ALA A 74 21.70 0.03 -20.39
N VAL A 75 20.38 -0.03 -20.32
CA VAL A 75 19.56 0.81 -19.45
C VAL A 75 18.67 -0.06 -18.59
N THR A 76 18.65 0.23 -17.29
CA THR A 76 17.76 -0.41 -16.33
C THR A 76 16.82 0.62 -15.71
N VAL A 77 15.53 0.33 -15.75
CA VAL A 77 14.50 1.07 -15.02
C VAL A 77 14.16 0.25 -13.76
N PRO A 78 14.57 0.69 -12.57
CA PRO A 78 14.30 -0.04 -11.34
C PRO A 78 12.80 -0.06 -11.03
N VAL A 79 12.33 -1.14 -10.43
CA VAL A 79 10.98 -1.19 -9.86
C VAL A 79 10.84 -0.08 -8.83
N PRO A 80 9.88 0.85 -8.96
CA PRO A 80 9.66 1.82 -7.91
C PRO A 80 9.31 1.06 -6.62
N PRO A 81 9.91 1.41 -5.48
CA PRO A 81 9.55 0.76 -4.23
C PRO A 81 8.06 0.97 -4.00
N PRO A 82 7.33 -0.08 -3.59
CA PRO A 82 5.94 0.05 -3.24
C PRO A 82 5.81 1.13 -2.16
N ILE A 83 4.87 2.05 -2.33
CA ILE A 83 4.48 3.01 -1.30
C ILE A 83 3.70 2.19 -0.26
N LEU A 84 4.42 1.66 0.72
CA LEU A 84 3.82 0.91 1.80
C LEU A 84 3.37 1.91 2.88
N PRO A 85 2.16 1.74 3.45
CA PRO A 85 1.74 2.50 4.61
C PRO A 85 2.73 2.29 5.77
N PRO A 86 2.92 3.27 6.66
CA PRO A 86 3.73 3.10 7.85
C PRO A 86 3.25 1.88 8.65
N GLY A 87 4.15 0.94 8.94
CA GLY A 87 3.84 -0.31 9.65
C GLY A 87 3.39 -1.49 8.77
N PHE A 88 3.37 -1.32 7.44
CA PHE A 88 3.11 -2.43 6.53
C PHE A 88 4.41 -3.23 6.32
N GLU A 89 4.45 -4.44 6.85
CA GLU A 89 5.45 -5.42 6.42
C GLU A 89 5.06 -5.94 5.02
N PRO A 90 6.00 -5.97 4.06
CA PRO A 90 5.71 -6.58 2.76
C PRO A 90 5.26 -8.03 2.99
N PRO A 91 4.25 -8.52 2.23
CA PRO A 91 3.83 -9.90 2.35
C PRO A 91 5.07 -10.80 2.23
N GLU A 92 5.29 -11.64 3.23
CA GLU A 92 6.37 -12.62 3.22
C GLU A 92 6.35 -13.36 1.88
N ARG A 93 7.48 -13.40 1.18
CA ARG A 93 7.60 -14.20 -0.04
C ARG A 93 7.20 -15.63 0.34
N GLN A 94 6.04 -16.05 -0.12
CA GLN A 94 5.54 -17.39 0.20
C GLN A 94 6.48 -18.41 -0.45
N GLY A 95 7.15 -19.18 0.38
CA GLY A 95 7.54 -20.50 -0.01
C GLY A 95 9.01 -20.87 -0.03
N THR A 96 9.97 -19.97 0.17
CA THR A 96 11.35 -20.41 -0.01
C THR A 96 12.33 -19.82 0.98
N GLY A 97 12.89 -20.67 1.81
CA GLY A 97 14.18 -20.43 2.36
C GLY A 97 14.22 -20.13 3.86
N GLU A 98 15.35 -19.69 4.26
CA GLU A 98 15.70 -19.27 5.60
C GLU A 98 15.70 -17.76 5.66
N SER A 99 15.22 -17.23 6.75
CA SER A 99 15.30 -15.80 7.05
C SER A 99 15.49 -15.60 8.54
N GLY A 100 16.21 -14.58 8.89
CA GLY A 100 16.32 -14.15 10.26
C GLY A 100 16.57 -12.65 10.36
N THR A 101 16.21 -12.12 11.49
CA THR A 101 16.41 -10.72 11.84
C THR A 101 16.95 -10.67 13.25
N TYR A 102 18.01 -9.94 13.44
CA TYR A 102 18.50 -9.54 14.76
C TYR A 102 18.36 -8.03 14.89
N GLU A 103 17.76 -7.57 15.96
CA GLU A 103 17.66 -6.15 16.30
C GLU A 103 18.23 -5.91 17.69
N PHE A 104 19.14 -4.96 17.77
CA PHE A 104 19.60 -4.36 19.00
C PHE A 104 18.98 -2.98 19.12
N ARG A 105 18.39 -2.65 20.26
CA ARG A 105 17.85 -1.32 20.56
C ARG A 105 18.31 -0.85 21.94
N TYR A 106 18.75 0.38 22.00
CA TYR A 106 19.02 1.09 23.23
C TYR A 106 18.15 2.34 23.31
N ASN A 107 17.51 2.56 24.45
CA ASN A 107 16.82 3.79 24.82
C ASN A 107 17.46 4.35 26.09
N SER A 108 17.61 5.68 26.18
CA SER A 108 18.25 6.32 27.32
C SER A 108 17.32 6.56 28.51
N ASP A 109 16.00 6.66 28.27
CA ASP A 109 15.02 6.92 29.34
C ASP A 109 13.69 6.16 29.08
N PRO A 110 13.34 5.22 29.94
CA PRO A 110 14.23 4.59 30.91
C PRO A 110 15.39 3.92 30.19
N SER A 111 16.58 3.90 30.82
CA SER A 111 17.73 3.22 30.23
C SER A 111 17.45 1.74 30.05
N GLN A 112 17.23 1.35 28.82
CA GLN A 112 16.79 0.02 28.42
C GLN A 112 17.55 -0.49 27.22
N ILE A 113 18.08 -1.69 27.31
CA ILE A 113 18.62 -2.44 26.17
C ILE A 113 17.63 -3.55 25.84
N THR A 114 17.20 -3.60 24.60
CA THR A 114 16.35 -4.67 24.06
C THR A 114 17.08 -5.36 22.93
N ASN A 115 17.13 -6.69 22.96
CA ASN A 115 17.57 -7.50 21.84
C ASN A 115 16.40 -8.35 21.36
N SER A 116 16.22 -8.38 20.07
CA SER A 116 15.22 -9.23 19.41
C SER A 116 15.93 -10.08 18.36
N ILE A 117 15.66 -11.36 18.38
CA ILE A 117 16.09 -12.27 17.34
C ILE A 117 14.88 -13.08 16.86
N GLU A 118 14.68 -13.05 15.57
CA GLU A 118 13.71 -13.88 14.89
C GLU A 118 14.40 -14.71 13.83
N MET A 119 14.12 -16.00 13.80
CA MET A 119 14.63 -16.93 12.82
C MET A 119 13.49 -17.78 12.31
N LYS A 120 13.41 -17.96 10.99
CA LYS A 120 12.37 -18.76 10.33
C LYS A 120 13.02 -19.62 9.27
N ARG A 121 12.61 -20.87 9.21
CA ARG A 121 12.93 -21.81 8.14
C ARG A 121 11.65 -22.35 7.56
N THR A 122 11.43 -22.13 6.26
CA THR A 122 10.25 -22.57 5.52
C THR A 122 10.61 -23.76 4.64
N GLN A 123 9.77 -24.79 4.64
CA GLN A 123 9.91 -26.00 3.83
C GLN A 123 8.56 -26.31 3.18
N GLY A 124 8.35 -25.79 1.98
CA GLY A 124 7.06 -25.87 1.31
C GLY A 124 5.95 -25.18 2.12
N LYS A 125 4.91 -25.94 2.51
CA LYS A 125 3.83 -25.43 3.37
C LYS A 125 4.13 -25.52 4.88
N SER A 126 5.32 -25.96 5.27
CA SER A 126 5.75 -26.10 6.66
C SER A 126 6.79 -25.05 7.01
N PHE A 127 6.81 -24.60 8.25
CA PHE A 127 7.89 -23.74 8.74
C PHE A 127 8.23 -24.05 10.20
N THR A 128 9.46 -23.72 10.57
CA THR A 128 9.89 -23.64 11.97
C THR A 128 10.35 -22.21 12.24
N ARG A 129 9.91 -21.61 13.33
CA ARG A 129 10.22 -20.24 13.72
C ARG A 129 10.68 -20.21 15.18
N MET A 130 11.69 -19.42 15.44
CA MET A 130 12.12 -19.08 16.80
C MET A 130 12.14 -17.55 16.92
N GLN A 131 11.53 -17.04 17.97
CA GLN A 131 11.53 -15.61 18.27
C GLN A 131 11.88 -15.41 19.74
N VAL A 132 12.82 -14.54 19.99
CA VAL A 132 13.27 -14.18 21.34
C VAL A 132 13.36 -12.68 21.43
N ILE A 133 12.74 -12.11 22.43
CA ILE A 133 12.91 -10.71 22.81
C ILE A 133 13.40 -10.73 24.26
N ASN A 134 14.57 -10.17 24.49
CA ASN A 134 15.04 -9.92 25.85
C ASN A 134 15.19 -8.41 26.09
N ALA A 135 14.91 -8.00 27.30
CA ALA A 135 15.09 -6.62 27.71
C ALA A 135 15.79 -6.57 29.08
N ASN A 136 16.78 -5.72 29.17
CA ASN A 136 17.37 -5.38 30.48
C ASN A 136 16.55 -4.21 31.04
N LEU A 137 15.79 -4.49 32.08
CA LEU A 137 15.05 -3.48 32.82
C LEU A 137 15.98 -2.88 33.87
N PHE A 138 16.42 -1.65 33.64
CA PHE A 138 17.14 -0.90 34.68
C PHE A 138 16.10 -0.23 35.59
N SER A 139 16.06 -0.63 36.85
CA SER A 139 15.24 0.07 37.84
C SER A 139 15.86 1.44 38.12
N SER A 140 15.05 2.49 38.05
CA SER A 140 15.43 3.87 38.43
C SER A 140 15.78 4.00 39.90
N SER A 141 15.56 2.98 40.73
CA SER A 141 15.85 2.93 42.18
C SER A 141 17.16 2.23 42.54
N GLY A 142 18.05 1.95 41.59
CA GLY A 142 19.44 1.56 41.89
C GLY A 142 19.66 0.14 42.37
N SER A 143 18.69 -0.74 42.37
CA SER A 143 18.87 -2.13 42.78
C SER A 143 18.43 -3.10 41.67
N THR A 144 19.43 -3.88 41.21
CA THR A 144 19.35 -5.08 40.37
C THR A 144 18.76 -4.90 38.99
N SER A 145 19.62 -4.92 38.00
CA SER A 145 19.25 -5.15 36.60
C SER A 145 18.70 -6.57 36.43
N ALA A 146 17.42 -6.72 36.24
CA ALA A 146 16.83 -8.00 35.89
C ALA A 146 16.80 -8.16 34.36
N ILE A 147 17.28 -9.31 33.87
CA ILE A 147 17.08 -9.67 32.47
C ILE A 147 15.65 -10.22 32.33
N GLY A 148 14.79 -9.50 31.63
CA GLY A 148 13.45 -9.93 31.29
C GLY A 148 13.40 -10.58 29.91
N PHE A 149 12.52 -11.54 29.75
CA PHE A 149 12.15 -12.12 28.45
C PHE A 149 10.68 -11.81 28.19
N PRO A 150 10.36 -10.62 27.66
CA PRO A 150 8.98 -10.25 27.36
C PRO A 150 8.34 -11.15 26.33
N PHE A 151 9.15 -11.79 25.47
CA PHE A 151 8.65 -12.75 24.51
C PHE A 151 9.70 -13.81 24.15
N LEU A 152 9.31 -15.09 24.18
CA LEU A 152 10.10 -16.22 23.73
C LEU A 152 9.19 -17.27 23.11
N ALA A 153 9.31 -17.54 21.84
CA ALA A 153 8.49 -18.54 21.16
C ALA A 153 9.32 -19.46 20.26
N TYR A 154 9.00 -20.74 20.28
CA TYR A 154 9.49 -21.73 19.33
C TYR A 154 8.30 -22.41 18.68
N GLN A 155 8.09 -22.19 17.39
CA GLN A 155 6.94 -22.65 16.64
C GLN A 155 7.34 -23.65 15.56
N ILE A 156 6.63 -24.77 15.48
CA ILE A 156 6.70 -25.74 14.39
C ILE A 156 5.33 -25.80 13.73
N SER A 157 5.23 -25.36 12.50
CA SER A 157 3.99 -25.34 11.74
C SER A 157 4.07 -26.31 10.56
N ARG A 158 3.05 -27.14 10.43
CA ARG A 158 2.83 -28.08 9.33
C ARG A 158 1.37 -27.94 8.88
N PRO A 159 1.00 -28.42 7.68
CA PRO A 159 -0.37 -28.27 7.17
C PRO A 159 -1.46 -28.78 8.10
N ASP A 160 -1.18 -29.87 8.84
CA ASP A 160 -2.10 -30.55 9.76
C ASP A 160 -1.83 -30.27 11.24
N ARG A 161 -0.71 -29.62 11.56
CA ARG A 161 -0.25 -29.43 12.94
C ARG A 161 0.50 -28.10 13.10
N ASP A 162 0.19 -27.38 14.17
CA ASP A 162 0.95 -26.23 14.65
C ASP A 162 1.27 -26.45 16.15
N ILE A 163 2.53 -26.35 16.49
CA ILE A 163 2.99 -26.50 17.88
C ILE A 163 3.82 -25.27 18.22
N THR A 164 3.50 -24.62 19.34
CA THR A 164 4.26 -23.50 19.88
C THR A 164 4.64 -23.80 21.33
N PHE A 165 5.90 -23.64 21.63
CA PHE A 165 6.45 -23.73 22.97
C PHE A 165 6.74 -22.31 23.46
N VAL A 166 6.54 -22.11 24.75
CA VAL A 166 6.68 -20.90 25.54
C VAL A 166 5.60 -19.88 25.18
N ASP A 167 5.84 -18.85 24.42
CA ASP A 167 4.87 -17.76 24.26
C ASP A 167 4.03 -17.89 23.00
N LYS A 168 2.74 -17.79 23.17
CA LYS A 168 1.76 -17.72 22.08
C LYS A 168 0.65 -16.74 22.44
N ASN A 169 0.31 -15.83 21.53
CA ASN A 169 -0.93 -15.09 21.61
C ASN A 169 -2.09 -16.05 21.28
N VAL A 170 -2.92 -16.30 22.25
CA VAL A 170 -4.12 -17.14 22.07
C VAL A 170 -5.28 -16.24 21.67
N LEU A 171 -5.83 -16.46 20.49
CA LEU A 171 -6.93 -15.71 19.90
C LEU A 171 -8.07 -16.69 19.63
N ASN A 172 -8.80 -17.08 20.68
CA ASN A 172 -9.89 -18.04 20.49
C ASN A 172 -11.18 -17.31 20.14
N SER A 173 -11.72 -16.53 21.06
CA SER A 173 -13.01 -15.88 20.85
C SER A 173 -13.21 -14.71 21.80
N PRO A 174 -14.13 -13.77 21.47
CA PRO A 174 -14.40 -12.59 22.29
C PRO A 174 -14.75 -12.84 23.74
N LEU A 175 -15.41 -13.95 24.05
CA LEU A 175 -15.84 -14.25 25.43
C LEU A 175 -14.86 -15.13 26.20
N THR A 176 -13.89 -15.75 25.54
CA THR A 176 -12.97 -16.71 26.17
C THR A 176 -11.58 -16.16 26.33
N LEU A 177 -10.71 -16.31 25.34
CA LEU A 177 -9.34 -15.79 25.31
C LEU A 177 -9.15 -14.96 24.05
N ASP A 178 -9.17 -13.65 24.17
CA ASP A 178 -8.98 -12.73 23.04
C ASP A 178 -7.69 -11.92 23.24
N GLY A 179 -6.61 -12.38 22.60
CA GLY A 179 -5.33 -11.67 22.59
C GLY A 179 -4.44 -11.89 23.82
N PHE A 180 -4.63 -12.95 24.57
CA PHE A 180 -3.75 -13.24 25.72
C PHE A 180 -2.44 -13.88 25.29
N LEU A 181 -1.35 -13.36 25.84
CA LEU A 181 -0.04 -14.02 25.78
C LEU A 181 0.00 -15.12 26.83
N VAL A 182 -0.05 -16.37 26.39
CA VAL A 182 0.09 -17.54 27.25
C VAL A 182 1.49 -18.11 27.13
N ARG A 183 2.21 -18.18 28.25
CA ARG A 183 3.53 -18.80 28.35
C ARG A 183 3.38 -20.25 28.79
N GLY A 184 3.63 -21.19 27.86
CA GLY A 184 3.45 -22.58 28.11
C GLY A 184 3.51 -23.43 26.84
N PHE A 185 2.50 -24.18 26.57
CA PHE A 185 2.39 -25.08 25.43
C PHE A 185 1.11 -24.81 24.66
N HIS A 186 1.23 -24.74 23.35
CA HIS A 186 0.10 -24.61 22.46
C HIS A 186 0.25 -25.58 21.29
N MET A 187 -0.80 -26.30 20.95
CA MET A 187 -0.83 -27.25 19.85
C MET A 187 -2.16 -27.21 19.11
N ARG A 188 -2.10 -27.10 17.80
CA ARG A 188 -3.22 -27.38 16.92
C ARG A 188 -2.92 -28.63 16.12
N GLN A 189 -3.84 -29.58 16.11
CA GLN A 189 -3.75 -30.82 15.31
C GLN A 189 -5.10 -31.13 14.67
N GLY A 190 -5.16 -30.97 13.35
CA GLY A 190 -6.41 -31.08 12.62
C GLY A 190 -7.46 -30.10 13.18
N PRO A 191 -8.65 -30.60 13.58
CA PRO A 191 -9.72 -29.77 14.13
C PRO A 191 -9.54 -29.39 15.60
N TRP A 192 -8.52 -29.88 16.28
CA TRP A 192 -8.29 -29.67 17.70
C TRP A 192 -7.20 -28.64 17.96
N GLU A 193 -7.44 -27.80 18.96
CA GLU A 193 -6.47 -26.85 19.48
C GLU A 193 -6.39 -26.99 20.99
N PHE A 194 -5.19 -27.04 21.54
CA PHE A 194 -4.90 -27.19 22.96
C PHE A 194 -3.95 -26.09 23.39
N HIS A 195 -4.17 -25.55 24.57
CA HIS A 195 -3.21 -24.66 25.22
C HIS A 195 -3.14 -24.95 26.70
N GLY A 196 -1.98 -24.64 27.29
CA GLY A 196 -1.79 -24.73 28.73
C GLY A 196 -0.54 -23.98 29.15
N GLY A 197 -0.69 -23.21 30.20
CA GLY A 197 0.39 -22.36 30.69
C GLY A 197 -0.09 -21.30 31.65
N PHE A 198 0.59 -20.18 31.67
CA PHE A 198 0.21 -19.05 32.49
C PHE A 198 0.41 -17.74 31.73
N THR A 199 -0.33 -16.74 32.10
CA THR A 199 -0.18 -15.36 31.68
C THR A 199 0.12 -14.48 32.89
N SER A 200 0.51 -13.23 32.64
CA SER A 200 0.75 -12.24 33.69
C SER A 200 0.45 -10.85 33.16
N ILE A 201 -0.04 -9.98 34.02
CA ILE A 201 -0.19 -8.56 33.71
C ILE A 201 1.18 -7.86 33.79
N ALA A 202 2.03 -8.34 34.67
CA ALA A 202 3.37 -7.81 34.87
C ALA A 202 4.35 -8.33 33.81
N THR A 203 5.37 -7.55 33.51
CA THR A 203 6.46 -7.97 32.62
C THR A 203 7.18 -9.18 33.19
N PHE A 204 7.39 -10.23 32.38
CA PHE A 204 8.14 -11.41 32.79
C PHE A 204 9.58 -11.06 33.15
N GLN A 205 9.93 -11.22 34.41
CA GLN A 205 11.30 -11.13 34.90
C GLN A 205 11.93 -12.53 34.80
N GLY A 206 12.99 -12.65 33.99
CA GLY A 206 13.55 -13.96 33.67
C GLY A 206 12.63 -14.82 32.80
N LEU A 207 12.94 -16.11 32.69
CA LEU A 207 12.24 -17.02 31.80
C LEU A 207 10.84 -17.40 32.32
N PHE A 208 10.69 -17.58 33.64
CA PHE A 208 9.47 -18.06 34.27
C PHE A 208 9.09 -17.27 35.53
N LEU A 209 9.82 -16.21 35.88
CA LEU A 209 9.58 -15.43 37.07
C LEU A 209 8.60 -14.30 36.78
N THR A 210 7.49 -14.32 37.48
CA THR A 210 6.52 -13.21 37.54
C THR A 210 5.82 -13.31 38.89
N THR A 211 5.46 -12.18 39.46
CA THR A 211 4.76 -12.10 40.73
C THR A 211 3.26 -12.39 40.62
N ASP A 212 2.74 -12.36 39.39
CA ASP A 212 1.29 -12.29 39.16
C ASP A 212 0.89 -13.29 38.06
N ARG A 213 0.75 -14.57 38.46
CA ARG A 213 0.50 -15.66 37.53
C ARG A 213 -0.97 -16.01 37.46
N GLU A 214 -1.49 -15.94 36.24
CA GLU A 214 -2.82 -16.46 35.92
C GLU A 214 -2.66 -17.73 35.09
N TYR A 215 -3.10 -18.87 35.60
CA TYR A 215 -2.96 -20.15 34.92
C TYR A 215 -4.16 -20.41 34.01
N THR A 216 -3.92 -20.98 32.85
CA THR A 216 -4.97 -21.37 31.91
C THR A 216 -4.61 -22.66 31.22
N ALA A 217 -5.62 -23.50 30.99
CA ALA A 217 -5.52 -24.69 30.17
C ALA A 217 -6.85 -24.92 29.45
N GLY A 218 -6.79 -25.17 28.16
CA GLY A 218 -8.02 -25.26 27.38
C GLY A 218 -7.91 -26.10 26.11
N VAL A 219 -9.07 -26.40 25.59
CA VAL A 219 -9.24 -27.12 24.34
C VAL A 219 -10.31 -26.45 23.49
N THR A 220 -10.04 -26.37 22.22
CA THR A 220 -10.97 -25.93 21.18
C THR A 220 -11.13 -27.04 20.15
N ARG A 221 -12.35 -27.28 19.70
CA ARG A 221 -12.61 -28.14 18.56
C ARG A 221 -13.39 -27.39 17.49
N VAL A 222 -12.86 -27.41 16.28
CA VAL A 222 -13.49 -26.81 15.12
C VAL A 222 -14.26 -27.89 14.34
N PHE A 223 -15.53 -27.64 14.07
CA PHE A 223 -16.40 -28.44 13.23
C PHE A 223 -16.65 -27.67 11.95
N LYS A 224 -16.08 -28.14 10.85
CA LYS A 224 -16.34 -27.57 9.53
C LYS A 224 -17.68 -28.10 9.04
N ILE A 225 -18.70 -27.24 8.90
CA ILE A 225 -20.03 -27.60 8.41
C ILE A 225 -19.98 -27.64 6.88
N ASP A 226 -19.46 -26.59 6.27
CA ASP A 226 -19.21 -26.47 4.84
C ASP A 226 -18.02 -25.50 4.59
N ASP A 227 -17.82 -25.06 3.35
CA ASP A 227 -16.70 -24.17 3.01
C ASP A 227 -16.83 -22.74 3.53
N VAL A 228 -18.02 -22.33 3.96
CA VAL A 228 -18.31 -20.99 4.46
C VAL A 228 -18.71 -20.96 5.93
N ASN A 229 -19.15 -22.11 6.50
CA ASN A 229 -19.66 -22.21 7.86
C ASN A 229 -18.82 -23.14 8.72
N SER A 230 -18.51 -22.73 9.92
CA SER A 230 -17.90 -23.57 10.95
C SER A 230 -18.51 -23.31 12.32
N LEU A 231 -18.46 -24.33 13.16
CA LEU A 231 -18.80 -24.26 14.57
C LEU A 231 -17.56 -24.60 15.38
N GLU A 232 -17.28 -23.83 16.44
CA GLU A 232 -16.18 -24.08 17.35
C GLU A 232 -16.76 -24.33 18.75
N ALA A 233 -16.29 -25.34 19.41
CA ALA A 233 -16.58 -25.59 20.81
C ALA A 233 -15.32 -25.37 21.62
N ASN A 234 -15.39 -24.47 22.57
CA ASN A 234 -14.29 -24.08 23.45
C ASN A 234 -14.61 -24.53 24.88
N ALA A 235 -13.62 -25.07 25.55
CA ALA A 235 -13.65 -25.32 26.98
C ALA A 235 -12.27 -25.03 27.57
N TYR A 236 -12.22 -24.19 28.56
CA TYR A 236 -10.96 -23.92 29.25
C TYR A 236 -11.17 -23.65 30.73
N TYR A 237 -10.15 -23.91 31.48
CA TYR A 237 -10.02 -23.63 32.90
C TYR A 237 -9.07 -22.47 33.12
N PHE A 238 -9.36 -21.61 34.06
CA PHE A 238 -8.48 -20.56 34.53
C PHE A 238 -8.37 -20.56 36.05
N GLN A 239 -7.19 -20.16 36.54
CA GLN A 239 -6.95 -19.90 37.96
C GLN A 239 -6.21 -18.59 38.10
N ASN A 240 -6.77 -17.70 38.88
CA ASN A 240 -6.33 -16.34 39.06
C ASN A 240 -6.31 -15.99 40.55
N PRO A 241 -5.29 -16.47 41.31
CA PRO A 241 -5.28 -16.37 42.76
C PRO A 241 -5.11 -14.93 43.30
N GLU A 242 -4.59 -14.00 42.49
CA GLU A 242 -4.22 -12.67 42.98
C GLU A 242 -4.81 -11.52 42.11
N SER A 243 -5.51 -11.80 41.05
CA SER A 243 -6.02 -10.78 40.14
C SER A 243 -7.38 -10.28 40.52
N GLN A 244 -7.56 -8.97 40.41
CA GLN A 244 -8.84 -8.28 40.56
C GLN A 244 -9.67 -8.26 39.27
N ARG A 245 -9.23 -8.93 38.20
CA ARG A 245 -9.88 -8.91 36.91
C ARG A 245 -11.19 -9.66 36.84
N THR A 246 -11.36 -10.69 37.65
CA THR A 246 -12.56 -11.53 37.64
C THR A 246 -13.18 -11.64 39.01
N PHE A 247 -14.51 -11.81 39.11
CA PHE A 247 -15.20 -12.05 40.34
C PHE A 247 -14.91 -13.44 40.96
N ALA A 248 -14.33 -14.34 40.17
CA ALA A 248 -13.96 -15.67 40.60
C ALA A 248 -12.44 -15.85 40.49
N SER A 249 -11.82 -16.35 41.55
CA SER A 249 -10.39 -16.69 41.59
C SER A 249 -10.04 -17.90 40.71
N ASN A 250 -10.99 -18.71 40.37
CA ASN A 250 -10.86 -19.83 39.44
C ASN A 250 -12.20 -20.14 38.77
N GLY A 251 -12.18 -20.85 37.68
CA GLY A 251 -13.40 -21.23 36.98
C GLY A 251 -13.14 -22.01 35.70
N ALA A 252 -14.22 -22.56 35.17
CA ALA A 252 -14.26 -23.13 33.84
C ALA A 252 -15.17 -22.29 32.95
N VAL A 253 -14.76 -22.08 31.72
CA VAL A 253 -15.54 -21.39 30.68
C VAL A 253 -15.77 -22.37 29.55
N GLY A 254 -17.03 -22.51 29.12
CA GLY A 254 -17.38 -23.19 27.89
C GLY A 254 -18.04 -22.22 26.93
N SER A 255 -17.71 -22.29 25.67
CA SER A 255 -18.40 -21.50 24.64
C SER A 255 -18.60 -22.28 23.35
N VAL A 256 -19.60 -21.85 22.60
CA VAL A 256 -19.87 -22.30 21.25
C VAL A 256 -19.83 -21.09 20.34
N VAL A 257 -18.99 -21.14 19.31
CA VAL A 257 -18.79 -20.05 18.36
C VAL A 257 -19.23 -20.51 16.98
N TYR A 258 -20.17 -19.81 16.39
CA TYR A 258 -20.53 -19.97 15.00
C TYR A 258 -19.77 -18.94 14.17
N ARG A 259 -19.06 -19.39 13.14
CA ARG A 259 -18.38 -18.52 12.18
C ARG A 259 -18.93 -18.75 10.78
N ARG A 260 -19.19 -17.66 10.10
CA ARG A 260 -19.62 -17.66 8.70
C ARG A 260 -18.80 -16.72 7.86
N LYS A 261 -18.21 -17.22 6.79
CA LYS A 261 -17.62 -16.42 5.73
C LYS A 261 -18.75 -15.90 4.84
N LEU A 262 -19.08 -14.60 4.97
CA LEU A 262 -20.17 -13.98 4.21
C LEU A 262 -19.80 -13.82 2.73
N SER A 263 -18.50 -13.59 2.47
CA SER A 263 -17.88 -13.49 1.15
C SER A 263 -16.36 -13.58 1.32
N ASP A 264 -15.60 -13.48 0.23
CA ASP A 264 -14.13 -13.33 0.35
C ASP A 264 -13.70 -12.05 1.08
N LYS A 265 -14.63 -11.16 1.37
CA LYS A 265 -14.42 -9.83 1.94
C LYS A 265 -15.16 -9.59 3.26
N GLY A 266 -15.84 -10.59 3.77
CA GLY A 266 -16.64 -10.44 4.98
C GLY A 266 -16.76 -11.71 5.79
N ASN A 267 -16.74 -11.55 7.12
CA ASN A 267 -16.89 -12.62 8.09
C ASN A 267 -17.92 -12.21 9.14
N PHE A 268 -18.63 -13.21 9.64
CA PHE A 268 -19.54 -13.11 10.76
C PHE A 268 -19.19 -14.14 11.82
N LEU A 269 -19.26 -13.74 13.09
CA LEU A 269 -19.05 -14.57 14.26
C LEU A 269 -20.19 -14.33 15.24
N ALA A 270 -20.73 -15.40 15.81
CA ALA A 270 -21.62 -15.34 16.97
C ALA A 270 -21.15 -16.36 18.01
N GLU A 271 -21.07 -15.97 19.26
CA GLU A 271 -20.60 -16.77 20.38
C GLU A 271 -21.59 -16.76 21.53
N LEU A 272 -21.82 -17.91 22.09
CA LEU A 272 -22.53 -18.07 23.36
C LEU A 272 -21.59 -18.75 24.34
N GLY A 273 -21.33 -18.12 25.47
CA GLY A 273 -20.43 -18.59 26.52
C GLY A 273 -21.14 -18.78 27.86
N MET A 274 -20.68 -19.75 28.59
CA MET A 274 -21.13 -20.05 29.96
C MET A 274 -19.94 -20.24 30.89
N SER A 275 -20.05 -19.68 32.06
CA SER A 275 -19.10 -19.83 33.17
C SER A 275 -19.93 -19.88 34.47
N HIS A 276 -19.63 -19.05 35.47
CA HIS A 276 -20.53 -18.79 36.62
C HIS A 276 -21.79 -17.98 36.23
N GLY A 277 -21.78 -17.43 35.03
CA GLY A 277 -22.86 -16.70 34.36
C GLY A 277 -22.85 -16.98 32.88
N PHE A 278 -23.57 -16.18 32.10
CA PHE A 278 -23.63 -16.30 30.63
C PHE A 278 -23.04 -15.07 29.94
N GLY A 279 -22.54 -15.27 28.76
CA GLY A 279 -22.09 -14.24 27.85
C GLY A 279 -22.55 -14.53 26.43
N PHE A 280 -22.80 -13.49 25.67
CA PHE A 280 -23.08 -13.55 24.24
C PHE A 280 -22.26 -12.49 23.49
N ALA A 281 -21.66 -12.84 22.39
CA ALA A 281 -20.92 -11.92 21.55
C ALA A 281 -21.20 -12.14 20.07
N THR A 282 -21.20 -11.07 19.30
CA THR A 282 -21.18 -11.13 17.84
C THR A 282 -20.14 -10.18 17.29
N ARG A 283 -19.54 -10.57 16.17
CA ARG A 283 -18.64 -9.72 15.38
C ARG A 283 -18.95 -9.88 13.90
N ALA A 284 -19.09 -8.79 13.20
CA ALA A 284 -19.27 -8.77 11.76
C ALA A 284 -18.21 -7.86 11.13
N THR A 285 -17.56 -8.36 10.11
CA THR A 285 -16.60 -7.58 9.33
C THR A 285 -16.92 -7.71 7.84
N PHE A 286 -16.86 -6.61 7.13
CA PHE A 286 -17.00 -6.61 5.68
C PHE A 286 -16.17 -5.46 5.11
N GLU A 287 -15.35 -5.74 4.11
CA GLU A 287 -14.52 -4.73 3.45
C GLU A 287 -14.44 -4.99 1.95
N ASP A 288 -14.85 -4.00 1.16
CA ASP A 288 -14.64 -3.97 -0.28
C ASP A 288 -14.16 -2.58 -0.73
N LYS A 289 -14.05 -2.36 -2.05
CA LYS A 289 -13.60 -1.06 -2.59
C LYS A 289 -14.49 0.14 -2.25
N ARG A 290 -15.72 -0.10 -1.82
CA ARG A 290 -16.73 0.93 -1.55
C ARG A 290 -17.25 0.92 -0.14
N ASN A 291 -17.17 -0.22 0.55
CA ASN A 291 -17.81 -0.41 1.86
C ASN A 291 -16.80 -0.95 2.84
N HIS A 292 -16.85 -0.42 4.05
CA HIS A 292 -16.19 -0.95 5.22
C HIS A 292 -17.24 -1.08 6.32
N LEU A 293 -17.29 -2.22 6.98
CA LEU A 293 -18.17 -2.48 8.11
C LEU A 293 -17.41 -3.30 9.14
N LEU A 294 -17.34 -2.80 10.35
CA LEU A 294 -16.91 -3.51 11.54
C LEU A 294 -17.98 -3.32 12.61
N GLY A 295 -18.59 -4.41 13.04
CA GLY A 295 -19.56 -4.37 14.12
C GLY A 295 -19.22 -5.41 15.16
N ASN A 296 -19.17 -5.03 16.43
CA ASN A 296 -19.02 -5.91 17.57
C ASN A 296 -20.16 -5.63 18.55
N PHE A 297 -20.70 -6.69 19.09
CA PHE A 297 -21.65 -6.62 20.17
C PHE A 297 -21.37 -7.73 21.16
N HIS A 298 -21.35 -7.43 22.44
CA HIS A 298 -21.32 -8.45 23.48
C HIS A 298 -22.09 -8.00 24.72
N ILE A 299 -22.63 -8.99 25.41
CA ILE A 299 -23.27 -8.85 26.68
C ILE A 299 -22.76 -9.91 27.62
N GLN A 300 -22.44 -9.52 28.84
CA GLN A 300 -21.94 -10.41 29.88
C GLN A 300 -22.72 -10.20 31.15
N SER A 301 -23.25 -11.28 31.70
CA SER A 301 -23.87 -11.23 33.01
C SER A 301 -22.83 -10.93 34.09
N ARG A 302 -23.28 -10.36 35.22
CA ARG A 302 -22.42 -9.97 36.35
C ARG A 302 -21.51 -11.08 36.84
N ASN A 303 -21.96 -12.31 36.79
CA ASN A 303 -21.22 -13.47 37.28
C ASN A 303 -20.46 -14.22 36.19
N PHE A 304 -20.46 -13.72 34.96
CA PHE A 304 -19.65 -14.33 33.91
C PHE A 304 -18.18 -14.07 34.21
N ALA A 305 -17.40 -15.15 34.28
CA ALA A 305 -15.98 -15.07 34.55
C ALA A 305 -15.18 -15.70 33.43
N SER A 306 -14.26 -14.96 32.85
CA SER A 306 -13.31 -15.43 31.85
C SER A 306 -12.01 -14.62 31.96
N LEU A 307 -10.96 -15.05 31.28
CA LEU A 307 -9.70 -14.30 31.15
C LEU A 307 -9.72 -13.34 29.98
N ALA A 308 -10.82 -13.19 29.25
CA ALA A 308 -10.90 -12.23 28.13
C ALA A 308 -10.49 -10.83 28.57
N VAL A 309 -9.68 -10.16 27.77
CA VAL A 309 -9.14 -8.79 28.06
C VAL A 309 -10.26 -7.80 28.37
N ASN A 310 -11.40 -7.97 27.73
CA ASN A 310 -12.59 -7.13 27.93
C ASN A 310 -13.58 -7.78 28.91
N ASN A 311 -13.09 -8.34 30.00
CA ASN A 311 -13.92 -8.95 31.03
C ASN A 311 -14.70 -7.89 31.82
N GLN A 312 -15.47 -7.09 31.11
CA GLN A 312 -16.29 -6.02 31.60
C GLN A 312 -17.72 -6.52 31.63
N HIS A 313 -18.25 -6.67 32.83
CA HIS A 313 -19.66 -7.06 32.97
C HIS A 313 -20.57 -5.96 32.45
N GLY A 314 -21.48 -6.32 31.59
CA GLY A 314 -22.41 -5.37 30.99
C GLY A 314 -22.67 -5.62 29.52
N THR A 315 -23.04 -4.56 28.83
CA THR A 315 -23.33 -4.57 27.39
C THR A 315 -22.39 -3.64 26.67
N PHE A 316 -21.83 -4.12 25.59
CA PHE A 316 -20.95 -3.37 24.71
C PHE A 316 -21.39 -3.54 23.27
N ALA A 317 -21.45 -2.44 22.54
CA ALA A 317 -21.72 -2.44 21.12
C ALA A 317 -20.84 -1.41 20.44
N ASP A 318 -20.16 -1.78 19.42
CA ASP A 318 -19.49 -0.85 18.51
C ASP A 318 -19.82 -1.17 17.06
N LEU A 319 -20.05 -0.14 16.29
CA LEU A 319 -20.28 -0.22 14.87
C LEU A 319 -19.48 0.89 14.18
N ASN A 320 -18.55 0.49 13.35
CA ASN A 320 -17.85 1.37 12.42
C ASN A 320 -18.26 1.00 11.01
N ALA A 321 -18.91 1.91 10.33
CA ALA A 321 -19.38 1.71 8.97
C ALA A 321 -18.98 2.88 8.10
N SER A 322 -18.44 2.58 6.92
CA SER A 322 -18.20 3.62 5.94
C SER A 322 -18.51 3.15 4.53
N ARG A 323 -18.97 4.07 3.70
CA ARG A 323 -19.38 3.77 2.35
C ARG A 323 -19.06 4.91 1.38
N LYS A 324 -18.48 4.55 0.25
CA LYS A 324 -18.39 5.41 -0.92
C LYS A 324 -19.73 5.41 -1.64
N LEU A 325 -20.57 6.42 -1.38
CA LEU A 325 -21.92 6.54 -1.92
C LEU A 325 -21.87 6.84 -3.43
N THR A 326 -20.99 7.77 -3.82
CA THR A 326 -20.70 8.10 -5.21
C THR A 326 -19.19 8.25 -5.40
N GLU A 327 -18.70 8.50 -6.62
CA GLU A 327 -17.28 8.80 -6.86
C GLU A 327 -16.80 10.06 -6.11
N ARG A 328 -17.72 10.92 -5.68
CA ARG A 328 -17.41 12.17 -4.96
C ARG A 328 -17.89 12.22 -3.53
N LEU A 329 -18.76 11.32 -3.11
CA LEU A 329 -19.37 11.37 -1.77
C LEU A 329 -19.03 10.09 -1.00
N TYR A 330 -18.42 10.28 0.14
CA TYR A 330 -18.10 9.26 1.13
C TYR A 330 -18.82 9.57 2.44
N ALA A 331 -19.38 8.55 3.06
CA ALA A 331 -20.05 8.66 4.37
C ALA A 331 -19.45 7.67 5.35
N SER A 332 -19.27 8.08 6.61
CA SER A 332 -18.92 7.21 7.73
C SER A 332 -19.86 7.39 8.89
N LEU A 333 -20.04 6.32 9.64
CA LEU A 333 -20.86 6.25 10.85
C LEU A 333 -20.10 5.42 11.88
N ASP A 334 -19.94 5.98 13.07
CA ASP A 334 -19.39 5.31 14.23
C ASP A 334 -20.43 5.34 15.35
N LEU A 335 -20.73 4.17 15.92
CA LEU A 335 -21.58 4.02 17.09
C LEU A 335 -20.82 3.20 18.12
N ASN A 336 -20.77 3.68 19.35
CA ASN A 336 -20.23 2.94 20.46
C ASN A 336 -21.14 3.07 21.67
N GLN A 337 -21.43 1.95 22.28
CA GLN A 337 -22.16 1.88 23.55
C GLN A 337 -21.41 0.96 24.50
N SER A 338 -21.17 1.45 25.70
CA SER A 338 -20.65 0.64 26.78
C SER A 338 -21.45 0.86 28.07
N ASN A 339 -21.83 -0.23 28.68
CA ASN A 339 -22.48 -0.22 29.98
C ASN A 339 -21.70 -1.13 30.92
N TYR A 340 -20.86 -0.52 31.74
CA TYR A 340 -20.07 -1.22 32.75
C TYR A 340 -20.91 -1.39 34.01
N ASN A 341 -20.83 -2.56 34.63
CA ASN A 341 -21.57 -2.87 35.82
C ASN A 341 -20.70 -3.67 36.80
N LEU A 342 -19.76 -2.99 37.42
CA LEU A 342 -18.90 -3.55 38.48
C LEU A 342 -19.50 -3.22 39.85
N LEU A 343 -19.01 -3.88 40.91
CA LEU A 343 -19.45 -3.63 42.29
C LEU A 343 -19.20 -2.19 42.75
N THR A 344 -18.05 -1.64 42.37
CA THR A 344 -17.58 -0.31 42.79
C THR A 344 -17.69 0.73 41.70
N LEU A 345 -18.01 0.32 40.47
CA LEU A 345 -18.10 1.20 39.31
C LEU A 345 -19.22 0.73 38.40
N SER A 346 -20.17 1.60 38.12
CA SER A 346 -21.21 1.37 37.14
C SER A 346 -21.35 2.61 36.26
N GLN A 347 -21.13 2.45 34.98
CA GLN A 347 -21.12 3.55 33.99
C GLN A 347 -21.90 3.15 32.76
N ASN A 348 -22.54 4.10 32.15
CA ASN A 348 -23.18 3.98 30.85
C ASN A 348 -22.59 5.05 29.92
N THR A 349 -22.07 4.66 28.82
CA THR A 349 -21.54 5.55 27.79
C THR A 349 -22.16 5.19 26.45
N PHE A 350 -22.61 6.18 25.74
CA PHE A 350 -23.05 6.05 24.36
C PHE A 350 -22.40 7.16 23.53
N THR A 351 -21.79 6.80 22.41
CA THR A 351 -21.26 7.77 21.45
C THR A 351 -21.73 7.41 20.05
N SER A 352 -22.09 8.41 19.30
CA SER A 352 -22.39 8.27 17.87
C SER A 352 -21.76 9.41 17.11
N SER A 353 -21.19 9.14 15.96
CA SER A 353 -20.70 10.17 15.05
C SER A 353 -20.96 9.78 13.61
N GLY A 354 -21.34 10.74 12.80
CA GLY A 354 -21.50 10.60 11.36
C GLY A 354 -20.74 11.70 10.63
N LEU A 355 -20.00 11.32 9.60
CA LEU A 355 -19.24 12.24 8.77
C LEU A 355 -19.54 12.02 7.29
N LEU A 356 -19.76 13.11 6.58
CA LEU A 356 -19.87 13.15 5.13
C LEU A 356 -18.65 13.87 4.57
N ASN A 357 -17.98 13.26 3.61
CA ASN A 357 -16.89 13.87 2.86
C ASN A 357 -17.29 13.99 1.39
N PHE A 358 -17.29 15.21 0.87
CA PHE A 358 -17.66 15.51 -0.51
C PHE A 358 -16.49 16.09 -1.28
N LYS A 359 -16.07 15.40 -2.35
CA LYS A 359 -15.06 15.87 -3.28
C LYS A 359 -15.66 16.81 -4.31
N LEU A 360 -15.37 18.10 -4.18
CA LEU A 360 -15.78 19.12 -5.16
C LEU A 360 -15.07 18.91 -6.50
N ASN A 361 -13.76 18.63 -6.45
CA ASN A 361 -12.94 18.27 -7.60
C ASN A 361 -11.80 17.31 -7.19
N GLN A 362 -10.82 17.07 -8.06
CA GLN A 362 -9.70 16.17 -7.79
C GLN A 362 -8.80 16.64 -6.62
N ASN A 363 -8.78 17.93 -6.36
CA ASN A 363 -7.87 18.56 -5.40
C ASN A 363 -8.57 19.10 -4.16
N PHE A 364 -9.89 19.28 -4.18
CA PHE A 364 -10.62 19.95 -3.12
C PHE A 364 -11.77 19.10 -2.60
N SER A 365 -11.82 18.92 -1.29
CA SER A 365 -12.90 18.25 -0.59
C SER A 365 -13.40 19.07 0.61
N VAL A 366 -14.65 18.87 0.96
CA VAL A 366 -15.27 19.39 2.15
C VAL A 366 -15.85 18.24 2.95
N ASN A 367 -15.75 18.33 4.26
CA ASN A 367 -16.34 17.36 5.17
C ASN A 367 -17.22 18.08 6.20
N GLY A 368 -18.17 17.35 6.74
CA GLY A 368 -19.01 17.85 7.82
C GLY A 368 -19.86 16.73 8.38
N GLY A 369 -20.28 16.90 9.61
CA GLY A 369 -20.98 15.84 10.30
C GLY A 369 -21.57 16.25 11.61
N GLY A 370 -21.90 15.25 12.41
CA GLY A 370 -22.38 15.44 13.77
C GLY A 370 -22.08 14.23 14.63
N GLY A 371 -21.86 14.47 15.89
CA GLY A 371 -21.64 13.45 16.90
C GLY A 371 -22.50 13.76 18.14
N TYR A 372 -22.89 12.69 18.81
CA TYR A 372 -23.60 12.73 20.06
C TYR A 372 -22.93 11.79 21.05
N ALA A 373 -22.63 12.24 22.23
CA ALA A 373 -22.05 11.42 23.28
C ALA A 373 -22.78 11.67 24.60
N THR A 374 -23.07 10.59 25.31
CA THR A 374 -23.60 10.69 26.69
C THR A 374 -22.78 9.75 27.58
N PHE A 375 -22.51 10.27 28.79
CA PHE A 375 -21.83 9.55 29.85
C PHE A 375 -22.62 9.68 31.13
N GLN A 376 -22.87 8.59 31.82
CA GLN A 376 -23.51 8.58 33.09
C GLN A 376 -22.84 7.61 34.05
N SER A 377 -22.35 8.08 35.17
CA SER A 377 -21.92 7.24 36.29
C SER A 377 -23.11 6.91 37.19
N LYS A 378 -23.35 5.64 37.46
CA LYS A 378 -24.39 5.16 38.36
C LYS A 378 -23.82 4.76 39.73
N ILE A 379 -22.57 4.34 39.77
CA ILE A 379 -21.81 4.03 40.97
C ILE A 379 -20.37 4.53 40.74
N PRO A 380 -19.89 5.54 41.51
CA PRO A 380 -20.72 6.45 42.31
C PRO A 380 -21.75 7.19 41.45
N VAL A 381 -22.85 7.58 42.05
CA VAL A 381 -23.89 8.33 41.33
C VAL A 381 -23.35 9.71 40.94
N GLY A 382 -23.34 9.96 39.66
CA GLY A 382 -22.89 11.22 39.07
C GLY A 382 -23.95 11.78 38.10
N PRO A 383 -23.87 13.06 37.79
CA PRO A 383 -24.75 13.66 36.78
C PRO A 383 -24.49 13.01 35.39
N ALA A 384 -25.52 12.97 34.57
CA ALA A 384 -25.35 12.65 33.17
C ALA A 384 -24.66 13.82 32.45
N VAL A 385 -23.70 13.49 31.61
CA VAL A 385 -23.05 14.48 30.74
C VAL A 385 -23.37 14.11 29.29
N THR A 386 -24.05 15.04 28.62
CA THR A 386 -24.41 14.84 27.21
C THR A 386 -23.77 15.91 26.36
N THR A 387 -23.04 15.48 25.34
CA THR A 387 -22.34 16.38 24.41
C THR A 387 -22.78 16.15 22.97
N VAL A 388 -22.85 17.24 22.22
CA VAL A 388 -23.02 17.23 20.76
C VAL A 388 -21.80 17.85 20.12
N ASN A 389 -21.21 17.13 19.14
CA ASN A 389 -20.06 17.56 18.36
C ASN A 389 -20.48 17.84 16.92
N LEU A 390 -20.07 18.98 16.39
CA LEU A 390 -20.38 19.42 15.03
C LEU A 390 -19.07 19.71 14.29
N PRO A 391 -18.45 18.68 13.68
CA PRO A 391 -17.25 18.86 12.87
C PRO A 391 -17.58 19.41 11.49
N ALA A 392 -16.72 20.27 10.97
CA ALA A 392 -16.72 20.76 9.59
C ALA A 392 -15.29 21.01 9.14
N GLY A 393 -14.98 20.69 7.90
CA GLY A 393 -13.63 20.86 7.42
C GLY A 393 -13.55 21.03 5.90
N VAL A 394 -12.38 21.47 5.48
CA VAL A 394 -12.02 21.64 4.08
C VAL A 394 -10.60 21.13 3.85
N ASP A 395 -10.40 20.41 2.77
CA ASP A 395 -9.09 19.89 2.38
C ASP A 395 -8.77 20.28 0.94
N TYR A 396 -7.57 20.74 0.73
CA TYR A 396 -6.99 20.95 -0.58
C TYR A 396 -5.71 20.12 -0.72
N SER A 397 -5.61 19.33 -1.76
CA SER A 397 -4.46 18.46 -1.99
C SER A 397 -4.11 18.35 -3.47
N THR A 398 -2.86 18.62 -3.74
CA THR A 398 -2.21 18.39 -5.04
C THR A 398 -1.14 17.30 -4.89
N ARG A 399 -0.43 17.00 -5.98
CA ARG A 399 0.70 16.04 -5.93
C ARG A 399 1.81 16.47 -4.97
N HIS A 400 2.06 17.79 -4.82
CA HIS A 400 3.20 18.32 -4.09
C HIS A 400 2.83 19.14 -2.86
N PHE A 401 1.59 19.51 -2.73
CA PHE A 401 1.10 20.34 -1.64
C PHE A 401 -0.27 19.89 -1.20
N GLY A 402 -0.51 19.92 0.10
CA GLY A 402 -1.81 19.68 0.68
C GLY A 402 -1.99 20.51 1.94
N THR A 403 -3.20 20.99 2.17
CA THR A 403 -3.59 21.70 3.39
C THR A 403 -5.02 21.37 3.72
N GLY A 404 -5.34 21.33 5.01
CA GLY A 404 -6.70 21.11 5.49
C GLY A 404 -6.94 21.97 6.70
N PHE A 405 -8.17 22.42 6.83
CA PHE A 405 -8.68 23.13 8.00
C PHE A 405 -9.91 22.39 8.51
N GLU A 406 -9.91 22.13 9.80
CA GLU A 406 -11.05 21.51 10.50
C GLU A 406 -11.48 22.41 11.63
N TYR A 407 -12.78 22.48 11.83
CA TYR A 407 -13.43 23.13 12.97
C TYR A 407 -14.42 22.16 13.59
N GLN A 408 -14.40 22.05 14.90
CA GLN A 408 -15.39 21.28 15.64
C GLN A 408 -15.98 22.13 16.75
N ARG A 409 -17.30 22.23 16.79
CA ARG A 409 -18.04 22.78 17.91
C ARG A 409 -18.52 21.63 18.79
N THR A 410 -18.22 21.73 20.09
CA THR A 410 -18.75 20.83 21.11
C THR A 410 -19.75 21.64 21.99
N VAL A 411 -20.91 21.06 22.23
CA VAL A 411 -21.94 21.65 23.08
C VAL A 411 -22.32 20.64 24.16
N ASN A 412 -22.23 21.04 25.43
CA ASN A 412 -22.73 20.26 26.53
C ASN A 412 -24.21 20.61 26.73
N ILE A 413 -25.10 19.63 26.65
CA ILE A 413 -26.54 19.84 26.77
C ILE A 413 -26.92 20.05 28.25
N GLU A 414 -26.24 19.31 29.12
CA GLU A 414 -26.49 19.34 30.57
C GLU A 414 -25.32 20.02 31.29
N GLY A 415 -25.64 20.90 32.23
CA GLY A 415 -24.63 21.58 33.03
C GLY A 415 -23.90 22.75 32.36
N GLY A 416 -24.28 23.08 31.12
CA GLY A 416 -23.66 24.16 30.33
C GLY A 416 -22.24 23.84 29.83
N GLY A 417 -21.59 24.83 29.22
CA GLY A 417 -20.25 24.69 28.68
C GLY A 417 -20.23 24.07 27.27
N GLY A 418 -19.05 23.64 26.87
CA GLY A 418 -18.81 23.12 25.54
C GLY A 418 -17.39 23.44 25.09
N GLY A 419 -17.14 23.47 23.79
CA GLY A 419 -15.79 23.76 23.28
C GLY A 419 -15.76 24.14 21.81
N ASN A 420 -14.62 24.64 21.41
CA ASN A 420 -14.25 24.86 20.02
C ASN A 420 -12.88 24.27 19.77
N ASP A 421 -12.77 23.49 18.75
CA ASP A 421 -11.52 22.92 18.28
C ASP A 421 -11.24 23.40 16.84
N TYR A 422 -10.07 23.92 16.61
CA TYR A 422 -9.59 24.38 15.30
C TYR A 422 -8.32 23.60 14.98
N ALA A 423 -8.30 22.90 13.87
CA ALA A 423 -7.11 22.21 13.41
C ALA A 423 -6.72 22.65 12.00
N LEU A 424 -5.45 22.93 11.81
CA LEU A 424 -4.84 23.23 10.52
C LEU A 424 -3.74 22.23 10.27
N ASN A 425 -3.77 21.60 9.09
CA ASN A 425 -2.69 20.75 8.64
C ASN A 425 -2.14 21.27 7.32
N ALA A 426 -0.86 21.09 7.08
CA ALA A 426 -0.20 21.41 5.83
C ALA A 426 0.90 20.42 5.54
N ARG A 427 1.07 20.08 4.28
CA ARG A 427 2.16 19.24 3.80
C ARG A 427 2.67 19.74 2.45
N ALA A 428 3.97 19.68 2.24
CA ALA A 428 4.59 19.98 0.97
C ALA A 428 5.69 18.97 0.67
N SER A 429 5.88 18.64 -0.59
CA SER A 429 6.97 17.78 -1.05
C SER A 429 7.67 18.39 -2.24
N ALA A 430 9.01 18.47 -2.18
CA ALA A 430 9.85 18.99 -3.23
C ALA A 430 11.10 18.11 -3.36
N GLY A 431 11.18 17.34 -4.45
CA GLY A 431 12.29 16.44 -4.68
C GLY A 431 12.44 15.40 -3.57
N GLN A 432 13.51 15.52 -2.81
CA GLN A 432 13.86 14.62 -1.70
C GLN A 432 13.31 15.08 -0.34
N PHE A 433 12.71 16.28 -0.30
CA PHE A 433 12.22 16.88 0.92
C PHE A 433 10.71 16.73 1.05
N GLN A 434 10.27 16.45 2.26
CA GLN A 434 8.87 16.47 2.66
C GLN A 434 8.77 17.32 3.93
N ILE A 435 7.86 18.29 3.91
CA ILE A 435 7.58 19.16 5.05
C ILE A 435 6.14 18.94 5.43
N SER A 436 5.87 18.83 6.71
CA SER A 436 4.51 18.75 7.26
C SER A 436 4.40 19.59 8.51
N GLY A 437 3.23 20.16 8.71
CA GLY A 437 2.88 20.93 9.89
C GLY A 437 1.44 20.66 10.28
N PHE A 438 1.19 20.69 11.58
CA PHE A 438 -0.12 20.55 12.16
C PHE A 438 -0.21 21.54 13.32
N TYR A 439 -1.31 22.27 13.38
CA TYR A 439 -1.64 23.14 14.50
C TYR A 439 -3.06 22.85 14.94
N ARG A 440 -3.28 22.74 16.25
CA ARG A 440 -4.58 22.57 16.85
C ARG A 440 -4.74 23.55 18.01
N HIS A 441 -5.89 24.17 18.08
CA HIS A 441 -6.31 24.98 19.20
C HIS A 441 -7.65 24.46 19.68
N ASP A 442 -7.70 23.93 20.90
CA ASP A 442 -8.89 23.39 21.53
C ASP A 442 -9.18 24.18 22.80
N VAL A 443 -10.41 24.68 22.91
CA VAL A 443 -10.91 25.35 24.11
C VAL A 443 -12.10 24.54 24.59
N GLN A 444 -12.04 24.08 25.82
CA GLN A 444 -13.11 23.31 26.43
C GLN A 444 -13.61 24.03 27.70
N VAL A 445 -14.90 24.25 27.74
CA VAL A 445 -15.58 24.73 28.93
C VAL A 445 -16.23 23.52 29.60
N PRO A 446 -15.67 23.03 30.70
CA PRO A 446 -16.19 21.87 31.40
C PRO A 446 -17.55 22.12 32.00
N THR A 447 -18.30 21.06 32.28
CA THR A 447 -19.58 21.18 33.00
C THR A 447 -19.35 21.63 34.45
N LEU A 448 -20.36 22.22 35.09
CA LEU A 448 -20.29 22.61 36.51
C LEU A 448 -19.89 21.42 37.39
N ALA A 449 -20.45 20.24 37.15
CA ALA A 449 -20.10 19.03 37.90
C ALA A 449 -18.62 18.66 37.80
N ALA A 450 -18.03 18.77 36.61
CA ALA A 450 -16.60 18.55 36.43
C ALA A 450 -15.76 19.59 37.18
N ILE A 451 -16.15 20.87 37.12
CA ILE A 451 -15.46 21.95 37.87
C ILE A 451 -15.52 21.67 39.37
N PHE A 452 -16.68 21.32 39.91
CA PHE A 452 -16.81 21.02 41.32
C PHE A 452 -16.04 19.78 41.79
N SER A 453 -15.92 18.76 40.93
CA SER A 453 -15.12 17.58 41.24
C SER A 453 -13.62 17.85 41.28
N GLU A 454 -13.13 18.75 40.41
CA GLU A 454 -11.69 19.06 40.29
C GLU A 454 -11.25 20.22 41.19
N VAL A 455 -12.21 21.03 41.70
CA VAL A 455 -11.95 22.14 42.62
C VAL A 455 -12.62 21.86 43.98
N PRO A 456 -11.95 21.09 44.85
CA PRO A 456 -12.56 20.70 46.15
C PRO A 456 -12.95 21.91 47.00
N GLY A 457 -14.13 21.85 47.57
CA GLY A 457 -14.64 22.89 48.45
C GLY A 457 -15.29 24.10 47.77
N LEU A 458 -15.23 24.22 46.44
CA LEU A 458 -15.90 25.32 45.72
C LEU A 458 -17.40 25.22 45.82
N GLN A 459 -17.98 24.05 45.65
CA GLN A 459 -19.39 23.82 45.78
C GLN A 459 -19.86 24.13 47.20
N ASP A 460 -19.19 23.61 48.23
CA ASP A 460 -19.50 23.85 49.62
C ASP A 460 -19.38 25.34 49.99
N ALA A 461 -18.48 26.07 49.37
CA ALA A 461 -18.34 27.51 49.61
C ALA A 461 -19.50 28.29 48.97
N LEU A 462 -19.91 27.93 47.77
CA LEU A 462 -21.11 28.54 47.12
C LEU A 462 -22.39 28.25 47.90
N ASP A 463 -22.57 27.00 48.31
CA ASP A 463 -23.73 26.58 49.11
C ASP A 463 -23.81 27.32 50.44
N ARG A 464 -22.68 27.49 51.14
CA ARG A 464 -22.58 28.27 52.39
C ARG A 464 -22.91 29.74 52.17
N ALA A 465 -22.54 30.28 50.99
CA ALA A 465 -22.83 31.67 50.65
C ALA A 465 -24.27 31.85 50.10
N GLY A 466 -25.06 30.78 49.93
CA GLY A 466 -26.36 30.80 49.31
C GLY A 466 -26.37 31.19 47.84
N ILE A 467 -25.25 30.95 47.16
CA ILE A 467 -25.04 31.29 45.75
C ILE A 467 -25.22 30.03 44.91
N VAL A 468 -26.13 30.12 43.94
CA VAL A 468 -26.37 29.03 42.98
C VAL A 468 -25.83 29.43 41.61
N ALA A 469 -24.86 28.65 41.09
CA ALA A 469 -24.40 28.76 39.71
C ALA A 469 -25.11 27.70 38.85
N SER A 470 -25.81 28.11 37.81
CA SER A 470 -26.56 27.21 36.92
C SER A 470 -25.81 26.88 35.64
N SER A 471 -24.70 27.58 35.37
CA SER A 471 -23.81 27.27 34.22
C SER A 471 -22.36 27.67 34.53
N PRO A 472 -21.37 27.09 33.81
CA PRO A 472 -19.97 27.48 33.93
C PRO A 472 -19.74 28.97 33.66
N GLU A 473 -20.45 29.54 32.71
CA GLU A 473 -20.36 30.98 32.37
C GLU A 473 -20.87 31.87 33.54
N GLN A 474 -21.95 31.46 34.16
CA GLN A 474 -22.45 32.14 35.36
C GLN A 474 -21.45 32.00 36.52
N LEU A 475 -20.89 30.83 36.71
CA LEU A 475 -19.84 30.62 37.71
C LEU A 475 -18.61 31.49 37.42
N ALA A 476 -18.18 31.60 36.16
CA ALA A 476 -17.10 32.48 35.76
C ALA A 476 -17.39 33.95 36.15
N SER A 477 -18.59 34.41 35.84
CA SER A 477 -19.02 35.76 36.19
C SER A 477 -18.98 36.01 37.71
N LEU A 478 -19.40 35.04 38.50
CA LEU A 478 -19.35 35.09 39.95
C LEU A 478 -17.93 35.14 40.51
N LEU A 479 -17.06 34.29 39.98
CA LEU A 479 -15.64 34.20 40.41
C LEU A 479 -14.78 35.38 39.93
N HIS A 480 -15.21 36.16 38.95
CA HIS A 480 -14.56 37.43 38.58
C HIS A 480 -14.91 38.58 39.56
N ASN A 481 -15.90 38.42 40.39
CA ASN A 481 -16.29 39.45 41.39
C ASN A 481 -15.48 39.26 42.68
N THR A 482 -14.62 40.22 42.97
CA THR A 482 -13.73 40.20 44.15
C THR A 482 -14.51 40.11 45.47
N GLU A 483 -15.70 40.74 45.58
CA GLU A 483 -16.53 40.70 46.75
C GLU A 483 -17.10 39.28 46.99
N ILE A 484 -17.50 38.61 45.90
CA ILE A 484 -17.99 37.24 45.94
C ILE A 484 -16.86 36.29 46.34
N LEU A 485 -15.66 36.44 45.80
CA LEU A 485 -14.49 35.63 46.16
C LEU A 485 -14.17 35.74 47.67
N GLN A 486 -14.24 36.97 48.24
CA GLN A 486 -14.06 37.15 49.67
C GLN A 486 -15.18 36.49 50.50
N LEU A 487 -16.40 36.59 50.03
CA LEU A 487 -17.56 35.95 50.66
C LEU A 487 -17.42 34.41 50.65
N LEU A 488 -16.89 33.85 49.60
CA LEU A 488 -16.62 32.43 49.47
C LEU A 488 -15.40 31.95 50.28
N GLY A 489 -14.64 32.90 50.86
CA GLY A 489 -13.43 32.59 51.64
C GLY A 489 -12.20 32.30 50.81
N PHE A 490 -12.19 32.63 49.54
CA PHE A 490 -11.04 32.51 48.68
C PHE A 490 -10.16 33.77 48.72
N THR A 491 -8.86 33.59 48.67
CA THR A 491 -7.93 34.72 48.59
C THR A 491 -7.90 35.28 47.17
N ASN A 492 -7.42 36.50 47.00
CA ASN A 492 -7.25 37.12 45.68
C ASN A 492 -6.31 36.35 44.73
N ALA A 493 -5.61 35.32 45.23
CA ALA A 493 -4.75 34.41 44.43
C ALA A 493 -5.50 33.17 43.96
N PHE A 494 -6.80 33.03 44.26
CA PHE A 494 -7.59 31.88 43.77
C PHE A 494 -7.93 32.09 42.30
N VAL A 495 -7.26 31.36 41.42
CA VAL A 495 -7.48 31.40 39.98
C VAL A 495 -7.96 30.04 39.52
N VAL A 496 -9.19 30.00 38.98
CA VAL A 496 -9.73 28.85 38.28
C VAL A 496 -9.95 29.25 36.82
N ASN A 497 -9.26 28.58 35.91
CA ASN A 497 -9.48 28.78 34.48
C ASN A 497 -10.71 28.00 34.04
N LEU A 498 -11.85 28.64 33.89
CA LEU A 498 -13.10 28.00 33.48
C LEU A 498 -13.22 27.74 31.98
N ALA A 499 -12.21 28.10 31.22
CA ALA A 499 -12.09 27.82 29.80
C ALA A 499 -10.70 27.23 29.50
N PRO A 500 -10.39 26.05 30.06
CA PRO A 500 -9.12 25.42 29.79
C PRO A 500 -8.89 25.27 28.28
N SER A 501 -7.67 25.52 27.88
CA SER A 501 -7.31 25.49 26.47
C SER A 501 -6.06 24.63 26.21
N ARG A 502 -5.96 24.12 25.02
CA ARG A 502 -4.80 23.38 24.57
C ARG A 502 -4.39 23.85 23.19
N ASN A 503 -3.13 24.16 23.05
CA ASN A 503 -2.50 24.50 21.79
C ASN A 503 -1.46 23.43 21.45
N ASP A 504 -1.62 22.75 20.34
CA ASP A 504 -0.66 21.78 19.85
C ASP A 504 -0.08 22.26 18.52
N LEU A 505 1.22 22.33 18.44
CA LEU A 505 1.99 22.59 17.22
C LEU A 505 2.90 21.41 16.92
N ASN A 506 2.80 20.87 15.74
CA ASN A 506 3.74 19.89 15.23
C ASN A 506 4.30 20.36 13.89
N ALA A 507 5.61 20.34 13.73
CA ALA A 507 6.29 20.64 12.49
C ALA A 507 7.35 19.56 12.22
N ALA A 508 7.39 19.05 11.01
CA ALA A 508 8.37 18.05 10.63
C ALA A 508 8.94 18.31 9.23
N VAL A 509 10.22 18.04 9.10
CA VAL A 509 10.95 18.05 7.83
C VAL A 509 11.63 16.71 7.67
N SER A 510 11.33 16.03 6.58
CA SER A 510 11.95 14.76 6.20
C SER A 510 12.77 14.96 4.93
N TRP A 511 13.96 14.42 4.92
CA TRP A 511 14.79 14.29 3.73
C TRP A 511 15.08 12.82 3.46
N MET A 512 14.91 12.38 2.22
CA MET A 512 15.16 10.99 1.82
C MET A 512 16.03 10.92 0.56
N SER A 513 17.16 10.23 0.67
CA SER A 513 18.07 10.01 -0.45
C SER A 513 17.46 9.02 -1.49
N HIS A 514 17.69 9.28 -2.77
CA HIS A 514 17.31 8.37 -3.87
C HIS A 514 18.33 7.23 -4.08
N SER A 515 19.42 7.19 -3.31
CA SER A 515 20.43 6.14 -3.43
C SER A 515 19.94 4.77 -2.93
N GLN A 516 20.59 3.70 -3.38
CA GLN A 516 20.32 2.33 -2.90
C GLN A 516 20.45 2.19 -1.36
N ASN A 517 21.26 3.05 -0.74
CA ASN A 517 21.47 3.08 0.71
C ASN A 517 20.38 3.84 1.49
N ARG A 518 19.30 4.24 0.88
CA ARG A 518 18.10 4.87 1.49
C ARG A 518 18.41 5.57 2.81
N ARG A 519 19.08 6.73 2.75
CA ARG A 519 19.28 7.58 3.91
C ARG A 519 18.06 8.43 4.12
N LYS A 520 17.60 8.52 5.36
CA LYS A 520 16.49 9.38 5.74
C LYS A 520 16.90 10.18 6.97
N VAL A 521 16.61 11.46 6.94
CA VAL A 521 16.78 12.38 8.09
C VAL A 521 15.42 12.99 8.36
N ASP A 522 14.94 12.86 9.57
CA ASP A 522 13.70 13.48 10.02
C ASP A 522 14.03 14.45 11.16
N LEU A 523 13.58 15.67 11.03
CA LEU A 523 13.59 16.67 12.10
C LEU A 523 12.14 16.98 12.42
N SER A 524 11.73 16.83 13.67
CA SER A 524 10.41 17.19 14.13
C SER A 524 10.45 18.03 15.40
N TYR A 525 9.49 18.93 15.50
CA TYR A 525 9.24 19.74 16.67
C TYR A 525 7.80 19.61 17.06
N PHE A 526 7.56 19.34 18.33
CA PHE A 526 6.23 19.30 18.93
C PHE A 526 6.20 20.25 20.11
N ASP A 527 5.12 21.05 20.20
CA ASP A 527 4.85 21.97 21.30
C ASP A 527 3.39 21.82 21.67
N SER A 528 3.13 21.45 22.92
CA SER A 528 1.79 21.36 23.47
C SER A 528 1.73 22.23 24.72
N ASP A 529 0.92 23.27 24.64
CA ASP A 529 0.65 24.21 25.69
C ASP A 529 -0.77 23.99 26.18
N THR A 530 -0.93 23.55 27.42
CA THR A 530 -2.20 23.16 27.99
C THR A 530 -2.47 23.95 29.28
N GLU A 531 -3.48 24.78 29.21
CA GLU A 531 -4.06 25.41 30.36
C GLU A 531 -5.14 24.50 30.95
N LEU A 532 -5.02 24.19 32.23
CA LEU A 532 -5.93 23.37 32.98
C LEU A 532 -6.86 24.24 33.84
N LEU A 533 -7.91 23.66 34.46
CA LEU A 533 -8.72 24.32 35.46
C LEU A 533 -7.89 24.92 36.59
N GLN A 534 -6.90 24.17 37.05
CA GLN A 534 -5.89 24.62 38.00
C GLN A 534 -4.53 24.21 37.51
N GLY A 535 -3.77 25.16 36.95
CA GLY A 535 -2.41 24.96 36.53
C GLY A 535 -2.21 25.12 35.02
N HIS A 536 -0.96 25.06 34.66
CA HIS A 536 -0.46 25.23 33.32
C HIS A 536 0.65 24.22 33.01
N PHE A 537 0.52 23.48 31.94
CA PHE A 537 1.46 22.45 31.51
C PHE A 537 1.93 22.70 30.08
N ILE A 538 3.22 22.75 29.90
CA ILE A 538 3.83 22.88 28.57
C ILE A 538 4.74 21.67 28.31
N LEU A 539 4.58 21.04 27.15
CA LEU A 539 5.47 19.99 26.66
C LEU A 539 6.07 20.42 25.32
N LYS A 540 7.39 20.54 25.27
CA LYS A 540 8.13 20.78 24.03
C LYS A 540 9.06 19.63 23.75
N THR A 541 9.04 19.15 22.52
CA THR A 541 9.92 18.07 22.08
C THR A 541 10.52 18.41 20.73
N ALA A 542 11.84 18.44 20.65
CA ALA A 542 12.57 18.50 19.41
C ALA A 542 13.26 17.16 19.16
N THR A 543 13.01 16.54 18.03
CA THR A 543 13.56 15.22 17.70
C THR A 543 14.28 15.25 16.37
N LEU A 544 15.51 14.73 16.35
CA LEU A 544 16.27 14.43 15.16
C LEU A 544 16.38 12.92 15.02
N SER A 545 15.93 12.38 13.91
CA SER A 545 16.07 10.96 13.60
C SER A 545 16.87 10.76 12.32
N TYR A 546 17.72 9.77 12.34
CA TYR A 546 18.48 9.35 11.18
C TYR A 546 18.29 7.86 10.96
N SER A 547 17.97 7.47 9.74
CA SER A 547 17.93 6.07 9.33
C SER A 547 18.73 5.86 8.04
N GLN A 548 19.43 4.73 7.99
CA GLN A 548 20.21 4.34 6.81
C GLN A 548 20.18 2.83 6.63
N ARG A 549 19.96 2.39 5.39
CA ARG A 549 20.22 1.02 4.99
C ARG A 549 21.68 0.88 4.57
N LEU A 550 22.43 0.08 5.33
CA LEU A 550 23.81 -0.30 5.01
C LEU A 550 23.77 -1.66 4.32
N LYS A 551 23.98 -1.71 3.01
CA LYS A 551 23.80 -2.91 2.18
C LYS A 551 22.33 -3.40 2.24
N SER A 552 22.04 -4.57 1.68
CA SER A 552 20.69 -5.15 1.70
C SER A 552 20.28 -5.74 3.05
N THR A 553 21.24 -5.90 3.96
CA THR A 553 21.08 -6.70 5.19
C THR A 553 21.04 -5.91 6.48
N ASN A 554 21.51 -4.67 6.49
CA ASN A 554 21.63 -3.89 7.72
C ASN A 554 20.87 -2.57 7.64
N ASP A 555 20.09 -2.30 8.66
CA ASP A 555 19.44 -1.00 8.87
C ASP A 555 19.92 -0.41 10.19
N ILE A 556 20.26 0.88 10.19
CA ILE A 556 20.59 1.64 11.39
C ILE A 556 19.57 2.76 11.54
N VAL A 557 19.03 2.90 12.73
CA VAL A 557 18.15 4.00 13.10
C VAL A 557 18.67 4.60 14.39
N GLY A 558 18.90 5.90 14.39
CA GLY A 558 19.25 6.65 15.58
C GLY A 558 18.30 7.82 15.76
N SER A 559 17.92 8.14 16.97
CA SER A 559 17.21 9.37 17.28
C SER A 559 17.77 10.05 18.52
N ALA A 560 17.73 11.37 18.51
CA ALA A 560 18.01 12.19 19.65
C ALA A 560 16.84 13.16 19.82
N ALA A 561 16.33 13.29 21.02
CA ALA A 561 15.26 14.21 21.34
C ALA A 561 15.61 15.03 22.59
N MET A 562 15.15 16.26 22.60
CA MET A 562 15.14 17.11 23.77
C MET A 562 13.70 17.31 24.20
N VAL A 563 13.35 16.84 25.37
CA VAL A 563 12.03 16.98 25.96
C VAL A 563 12.09 18.01 27.08
N GLN A 564 11.31 19.05 26.95
CA GLN A 564 11.13 20.08 27.97
C GLN A 564 9.70 20.02 28.48
N THR A 565 9.55 19.86 29.78
CA THR A 565 8.26 19.93 30.45
C THR A 565 8.25 21.10 31.41
N THR A 566 7.20 21.91 31.36
CA THR A 566 6.98 22.97 32.32
C THR A 566 5.63 22.71 33.01
N ASN A 567 5.65 22.61 34.31
CA ASN A 567 4.44 22.42 35.10
C ASN A 567 4.36 23.54 36.13
N ASN A 568 3.34 24.38 36.03
CA ASN A 568 3.12 25.56 36.89
C ASN A 568 4.38 26.43 37.06
N GLY A 569 5.09 26.68 35.96
CA GLY A 569 6.31 27.49 35.94
C GLY A 569 7.60 26.79 36.32
N VAL A 570 7.54 25.54 36.76
CA VAL A 570 8.75 24.73 37.02
C VAL A 570 9.12 23.98 35.73
N THR A 571 10.28 24.27 35.21
CA THR A 571 10.75 23.68 33.94
C THR A 571 11.79 22.58 34.22
N SER A 572 11.62 21.46 33.55
CA SER A 572 12.52 20.31 33.51
C SER A 572 12.87 19.99 32.06
N THR A 573 14.14 19.68 31.79
CA THR A 573 14.59 19.36 30.45
C THR A 573 15.37 18.05 30.47
N HIS A 574 14.99 17.10 29.62
CA HIS A 574 15.58 15.78 29.54
C HIS A 574 16.00 15.45 28.11
N PRO A 575 17.27 15.10 27.88
CA PRO A 575 17.71 14.56 26.61
C PRO A 575 17.33 13.06 26.52
N LEU A 576 16.80 12.66 25.38
CA LEU A 576 16.47 11.26 25.08
C LEU A 576 17.32 10.81 23.90
N PHE A 577 17.86 9.61 23.98
CA PHE A 577 18.60 9.01 22.88
C PHE A 577 18.07 7.60 22.63
N SER A 578 17.95 7.24 21.37
CA SER A 578 17.76 5.85 21.01
C SER A 578 18.62 5.48 19.81
N ILE A 579 19.06 4.24 19.79
CA ILE A 579 19.72 3.64 18.65
C ILE A 579 19.18 2.23 18.45
N SER A 580 18.87 1.89 17.20
CA SER A 580 18.49 0.55 16.79
C SER A 580 19.35 0.12 15.62
N ILE A 581 19.85 -1.09 15.69
CA ILE A 581 20.61 -1.74 14.63
C ILE A 581 19.89 -3.04 14.31
N GLN A 582 19.39 -3.15 13.07
CA GLN A 582 18.74 -4.35 12.58
C GLN A 582 19.64 -5.02 11.56
N HIS A 583 19.89 -6.30 11.74
CA HIS A 583 20.61 -7.15 10.79
C HIS A 583 19.71 -8.27 10.29
N ARG A 584 19.56 -8.40 8.98
CA ARG A 584 18.86 -9.50 8.33
C ARG A 584 19.86 -10.52 7.82
N PHE A 585 19.59 -11.78 8.07
CA PHE A 585 20.39 -12.90 7.60
C PHE A 585 19.48 -13.96 6.94
N PHE A 586 20.06 -14.71 6.01
CA PHE A 586 19.34 -15.64 5.15
C PHE A 586 19.78 -17.09 5.34
N THR A 587 20.61 -17.35 6.35
CA THR A 587 21.02 -18.68 6.77
C THR A 587 20.79 -18.82 8.25
N VAL A 588 20.13 -19.86 8.67
CA VAL A 588 19.79 -20.11 10.08
C VAL A 588 20.56 -21.32 10.58
N PRO A 589 21.16 -21.28 11.78
CA PRO A 589 21.85 -22.42 12.36
C PRO A 589 20.94 -23.65 12.46
N THR A 590 21.39 -24.78 11.92
CA THR A 590 20.63 -26.06 11.94
C THR A 590 20.41 -26.59 13.35
N LEU A 591 21.26 -26.20 14.29
CA LEU A 591 21.09 -26.53 15.70
C LEU A 591 19.84 -25.89 16.31
N LEU A 592 19.52 -24.65 15.88
CA LEU A 592 18.38 -23.89 16.40
C LEU A 592 17.09 -24.20 15.63
N LEU A 593 17.19 -24.32 14.30
CA LEU A 593 16.07 -24.69 13.45
C LEU A 593 16.45 -25.90 12.58
N PRO A 594 16.06 -27.12 12.96
CA PRO A 594 16.36 -28.31 12.16
C PRO A 594 15.81 -28.22 10.74
N GLY A 595 16.57 -28.65 9.73
CA GLY A 595 16.17 -28.68 8.35
C GLY A 595 17.19 -29.32 7.43
N ARG A 596 16.77 -29.61 6.20
CA ARG A 596 17.65 -30.16 5.17
C ARG A 596 18.24 -29.00 4.35
N HIS A 597 19.53 -29.08 4.09
CA HIS A 597 20.22 -28.22 3.16
C HIS A 597 20.70 -29.02 1.96
N GLY A 598 20.74 -28.42 0.83
CA GLY A 598 21.26 -29.01 -0.40
C GLY A 598 22.28 -28.10 -1.09
N MET A 599 22.45 -28.35 -2.35
CA MET A 599 23.35 -27.61 -3.22
C MET A 599 22.65 -27.32 -4.54
N ILE A 600 22.81 -26.10 -5.04
CA ILE A 600 22.44 -25.75 -6.41
C ILE A 600 23.75 -25.46 -7.14
N GLN A 601 23.92 -26.08 -8.28
CA GLN A 601 25.11 -25.95 -9.08
C GLN A 601 24.75 -25.80 -10.55
N GLY A 602 25.73 -25.43 -11.36
CA GLY A 602 25.50 -25.34 -12.80
C GLY A 602 26.75 -24.82 -13.55
N HIS A 603 26.59 -24.68 -14.84
CA HIS A 603 27.63 -24.15 -15.73
C HIS A 603 27.10 -22.96 -16.52
N ILE A 604 27.96 -21.98 -16.77
CA ILE A 604 27.71 -20.94 -17.74
C ILE A 604 28.63 -21.21 -18.93
N PHE A 605 28.06 -21.34 -20.12
CA PHE A 605 28.72 -21.76 -21.29
C PHE A 605 28.30 -20.96 -22.53
N ARG A 606 29.16 -20.86 -23.50
CA ARG A 606 28.81 -20.27 -24.77
C ARG A 606 28.06 -21.30 -25.63
N ASP A 607 26.87 -20.94 -26.03
CA ASP A 607 25.93 -21.79 -26.76
C ASP A 607 25.69 -21.22 -28.16
N ASP A 608 26.68 -21.43 -29.04
CA ASP A 608 26.66 -20.81 -30.37
C ASP A 608 25.56 -21.38 -31.30
N ASP A 609 25.09 -22.57 -31.03
CA ASP A 609 23.98 -23.23 -31.77
C ASP A 609 22.62 -23.06 -31.10
N SER A 610 22.55 -22.34 -29.96
CA SER A 610 21.34 -22.13 -29.22
C SER A 610 20.58 -23.40 -28.80
N ALA A 611 21.34 -24.50 -28.56
CA ALA A 611 20.78 -25.80 -28.16
C ALA A 611 20.13 -25.77 -26.77
N GLY A 612 20.52 -24.84 -25.88
CA GLY A 612 20.00 -24.68 -24.54
C GLY A 612 20.37 -25.82 -23.57
N THR A 613 21.32 -26.66 -23.92
CA THR A 613 21.76 -27.79 -23.11
C THR A 613 23.27 -27.80 -22.98
N TYR A 614 23.77 -27.90 -21.75
CA TYR A 614 25.21 -27.93 -21.48
C TYR A 614 25.86 -29.21 -22.00
N ASN A 615 27.03 -29.03 -22.67
CA ASN A 615 27.92 -30.09 -23.00
C ASN A 615 29.36 -29.69 -22.64
N ALA A 616 30.14 -30.60 -22.06
CA ALA A 616 31.51 -30.36 -21.60
C ALA A 616 32.49 -29.92 -22.70
N GLN A 617 32.11 -30.03 -23.97
CA GLN A 617 32.91 -29.54 -25.11
C GLN A 617 32.62 -28.09 -25.49
N MET A 618 31.54 -27.50 -24.93
CA MET A 618 31.18 -26.11 -25.18
C MET A 618 32.15 -25.16 -24.47
N PRO A 619 32.45 -24.00 -25.07
CA PRO A 619 33.36 -23.05 -24.43
C PRO A 619 32.79 -22.55 -23.10
N ALA A 620 33.56 -22.71 -22.04
CA ALA A 620 33.20 -22.31 -20.70
C ALA A 620 33.28 -20.78 -20.50
N MET A 621 32.42 -20.23 -19.67
CA MET A 621 32.40 -18.80 -19.31
C MET A 621 32.76 -18.62 -17.85
N GLY A 622 34.03 -18.32 -17.57
CA GLY A 622 34.55 -18.08 -16.23
C GLY A 622 34.35 -16.63 -15.77
N GLY A 623 34.27 -16.43 -14.45
CA GLY A 623 34.17 -15.11 -13.81
C GLY A 623 32.79 -14.47 -13.89
N VAL A 624 31.76 -15.13 -14.42
CA VAL A 624 30.40 -14.62 -14.50
C VAL A 624 29.75 -14.64 -13.13
N GLU A 625 29.10 -13.54 -12.77
CA GLU A 625 28.36 -13.44 -11.51
C GLU A 625 27.05 -14.21 -11.60
N VAL A 626 26.81 -15.07 -10.60
CA VAL A 626 25.55 -15.80 -10.42
C VAL A 626 24.94 -15.43 -9.09
N ARG A 627 23.65 -15.17 -9.09
CA ARG A 627 22.87 -14.80 -7.91
C ARG A 627 21.83 -15.86 -7.57
N LEU A 628 21.73 -16.17 -6.30
CA LEU A 628 20.68 -17.02 -5.74
C LEU A 628 19.78 -16.15 -4.86
N ASP A 629 18.47 -16.11 -5.16
CA ASP A 629 17.44 -15.36 -4.43
C ASP A 629 17.76 -13.87 -4.23
N GLU A 630 18.58 -13.27 -5.10
CA GLU A 630 19.06 -11.89 -5.05
C GLU A 630 20.08 -11.56 -3.95
N ASP A 631 20.29 -12.45 -2.98
CA ASP A 631 21.05 -12.17 -1.77
C ASP A 631 22.42 -12.84 -1.73
N ARG A 632 22.52 -14.04 -2.31
CA ARG A 632 23.75 -14.81 -2.35
C ARG A 632 24.36 -14.69 -3.73
N VAL A 633 25.65 -14.43 -3.76
CA VAL A 633 26.40 -14.23 -5.01
C VAL A 633 27.60 -15.16 -5.04
N THR A 634 27.82 -15.80 -6.15
CA THR A 634 29.02 -16.55 -6.48
C THR A 634 29.51 -16.15 -7.88
N ARG A 635 30.69 -16.63 -8.29
CA ARG A 635 31.18 -16.45 -9.62
C ARG A 635 31.60 -17.80 -10.20
N THR A 636 31.41 -17.94 -11.50
CA THR A 636 31.88 -19.13 -12.19
C THR A 636 33.42 -19.23 -12.19
N ASP A 637 33.93 -20.44 -12.04
CA ASP A 637 35.34 -20.74 -12.19
C ASP A 637 35.77 -20.77 -13.68
N SER A 638 37.03 -21.14 -13.96
CA SER A 638 37.55 -21.20 -15.33
C SER A 638 36.88 -22.27 -16.23
N SER A 639 36.19 -23.25 -15.63
CA SER A 639 35.38 -24.24 -16.33
C SER A 639 33.91 -23.81 -16.52
N GLY A 640 33.58 -22.58 -16.13
CA GLY A 640 32.24 -22.08 -16.17
C GLY A 640 31.34 -22.63 -15.05
N TYR A 641 31.87 -23.41 -14.13
CA TYR A 641 31.13 -24.04 -13.04
C TYR A 641 30.91 -23.08 -11.89
N TYR A 642 29.73 -23.17 -11.27
CA TYR A 642 29.40 -22.50 -10.03
C TYR A 642 28.62 -23.43 -9.10
N ALA A 643 28.67 -23.15 -7.80
CA ALA A 643 27.89 -23.87 -6.80
C ALA A 643 27.48 -22.95 -5.65
N PHE A 644 26.27 -23.15 -5.16
CA PHE A 644 25.77 -22.65 -3.91
C PHE A 644 25.61 -23.82 -2.94
N HIS A 645 26.37 -23.81 -1.87
CA HIS A 645 26.29 -24.80 -0.79
C HIS A 645 25.32 -24.32 0.30
N HIS A 646 24.80 -25.24 1.09
CA HIS A 646 23.87 -24.96 2.19
C HIS A 646 22.63 -24.20 1.71
N VAL A 647 22.07 -24.61 0.59
CA VAL A 647 20.83 -24.05 0.06
C VAL A 647 19.67 -24.63 0.87
N PRO A 648 18.79 -23.79 1.44
CA PRO A 648 17.61 -24.26 2.17
C PRO A 648 16.69 -25.11 1.31
N PHE A 649 15.86 -25.91 1.92
CA PHE A 649 14.84 -26.68 1.20
C PHE A 649 13.79 -25.74 0.61
N GLY A 650 13.52 -25.88 -0.68
CA GLY A 650 12.48 -25.10 -1.36
C GLY A 650 12.88 -24.78 -2.81
N VAL A 651 12.04 -24.00 -3.44
CA VAL A 651 12.25 -23.49 -4.80
C VAL A 651 13.01 -22.18 -4.74
N HIS A 652 14.06 -22.09 -5.53
CA HIS A 652 14.99 -20.97 -5.55
C HIS A 652 15.08 -20.35 -6.93
N ARG A 653 15.37 -19.07 -6.98
CA ARG A 653 15.62 -18.32 -8.21
C ARG A 653 17.12 -18.14 -8.40
N VAL A 654 17.64 -18.66 -9.49
CA VAL A 654 19.05 -18.51 -9.89
C VAL A 654 19.12 -17.59 -11.10
N GLU A 655 19.95 -16.57 -11.05
CA GLU A 655 20.12 -15.59 -12.13
C GLU A 655 21.59 -15.44 -12.48
N ALA A 656 21.95 -15.67 -13.74
CA ALA A 656 23.29 -15.35 -14.25
C ALA A 656 23.33 -13.87 -14.67
N LYS A 657 24.41 -13.16 -14.32
CA LYS A 657 24.65 -11.76 -14.70
C LYS A 657 25.97 -11.66 -15.48
N LEU A 658 25.85 -11.83 -16.78
CA LEU A 658 26.98 -11.61 -17.69
C LEU A 658 27.14 -10.10 -17.93
N GLN A 659 28.37 -9.62 -17.82
CA GLN A 659 28.78 -8.30 -18.28
C GLN A 659 29.57 -8.49 -19.56
N SER A 660 29.04 -8.05 -20.69
CA SER A 660 29.67 -8.17 -22.00
C SER A 660 29.41 -6.91 -22.82
N ASP A 661 30.45 -6.48 -23.55
CA ASP A 661 30.35 -5.37 -24.50
C ASP A 661 29.69 -5.83 -25.82
N GLU A 662 29.64 -7.15 -26.08
CA GLU A 662 28.96 -7.72 -27.25
C GLU A 662 27.48 -8.03 -26.89
N PRO A 663 26.55 -7.82 -27.82
CA PRO A 663 25.15 -8.22 -27.61
C PRO A 663 25.06 -9.74 -27.42
N PHE A 664 24.34 -10.14 -26.41
CA PHE A 664 24.11 -11.55 -26.09
C PHE A 664 22.68 -11.80 -25.67
N PHE A 665 22.26 -13.02 -25.67
CA PHE A 665 21.03 -13.48 -25.03
C PHE A 665 21.26 -14.84 -24.38
N TYR A 666 20.45 -15.14 -23.38
CA TYR A 666 20.47 -16.47 -22.78
C TYR A 666 19.64 -17.44 -23.62
N THR A 667 20.20 -18.59 -23.90
CA THR A 667 19.56 -19.69 -24.65
C THR A 667 18.79 -20.62 -23.71
N THR A 668 18.98 -20.43 -22.39
CA THR A 668 18.25 -21.07 -21.29
C THR A 668 17.45 -20.03 -20.49
N ASP A 669 16.57 -20.48 -19.61
CA ASP A 669 15.83 -19.56 -18.75
C ASP A 669 16.78 -18.83 -17.78
N SER A 670 16.86 -17.52 -17.88
CA SER A 670 17.57 -16.68 -16.92
C SER A 670 16.66 -15.49 -16.55
N PRO A 671 16.14 -15.43 -15.32
CA PRO A 671 16.42 -16.31 -14.19
C PRO A 671 15.73 -17.68 -14.27
N ALA A 672 16.43 -18.72 -13.85
CA ALA A 672 15.90 -20.06 -13.70
C ALA A 672 15.26 -20.26 -12.31
N THR A 673 14.17 -21.03 -12.27
CA THR A 673 13.52 -21.41 -11.01
C THR A 673 13.75 -22.90 -10.80
N VAL A 674 14.47 -23.25 -9.74
CA VAL A 674 14.92 -24.63 -9.48
C VAL A 674 14.73 -25.05 -8.04
N ASP A 675 14.52 -26.33 -7.80
CA ASP A 675 14.48 -26.89 -6.45
C ASP A 675 15.90 -27.06 -5.87
N MET A 676 15.99 -27.20 -4.56
CA MET A 676 17.22 -27.60 -3.89
C MET A 676 17.78 -28.90 -4.51
N ASN A 677 19.08 -29.01 -4.66
CA ASN A 677 19.83 -30.09 -5.34
C ASN A 677 19.58 -30.20 -6.84
N ALA A 678 19.09 -29.15 -7.46
CA ALA A 678 19.00 -29.06 -8.92
C ALA A 678 20.26 -28.49 -9.58
N THR A 679 20.36 -28.72 -10.86
CA THR A 679 21.36 -28.07 -11.73
C THR A 679 20.66 -26.95 -12.50
N ALA A 680 21.25 -25.76 -12.53
CA ALA A 680 20.80 -24.61 -13.30
C ALA A 680 21.93 -24.17 -14.25
N ASP A 681 21.85 -24.59 -15.49
CA ASP A 681 22.85 -24.26 -16.51
C ASP A 681 22.38 -23.05 -17.33
N PHE A 682 23.30 -22.14 -17.68
CA PHE A 682 23.02 -20.94 -18.45
C PHE A 682 23.85 -20.94 -19.76
N GLY A 683 23.16 -21.16 -20.86
CA GLY A 683 23.73 -21.00 -22.19
C GLY A 683 23.66 -19.53 -22.63
N VAL A 684 24.74 -19.02 -23.21
CA VAL A 684 24.84 -17.64 -23.70
C VAL A 684 25.25 -17.66 -25.17
N ASN A 685 24.49 -16.96 -25.99
CA ASN A 685 24.82 -16.81 -27.41
C ASN A 685 25.21 -15.36 -27.71
N PHE A 686 26.37 -15.16 -28.37
CA PHE A 686 26.91 -13.87 -28.82
C PHE A 686 26.70 -13.64 -30.31
N ALA A 687 25.69 -14.22 -30.90
CA ALA A 687 25.46 -14.13 -32.32
C ALA A 687 25.35 -12.70 -32.83
N LYS A 688 25.98 -12.40 -33.94
CA LYS A 688 26.05 -11.10 -34.62
C LYS A 688 24.96 -10.89 -35.67
N GLY A 689 24.00 -11.81 -35.77
CA GLY A 689 22.88 -11.71 -36.69
C GLY A 689 21.90 -10.60 -36.30
N GLN A 690 21.32 -9.98 -37.29
CA GLN A 690 20.34 -8.89 -37.08
C GLN A 690 19.19 -9.04 -38.07
N ILE A 691 17.98 -8.82 -37.58
CA ILE A 691 16.80 -8.59 -38.45
C ILE A 691 16.32 -7.18 -38.19
N PHE A 692 16.24 -6.40 -39.23
CA PHE A 692 15.57 -5.10 -39.16
C PHE A 692 14.39 -5.04 -40.12
N GLY A 693 13.43 -4.23 -39.81
CA GLY A 693 12.28 -4.14 -40.66
C GLY A 693 11.51 -2.85 -40.50
N PHE A 694 10.50 -2.76 -41.34
CA PHE A 694 9.61 -1.61 -41.34
C PHE A 694 8.16 -2.11 -41.32
N LEU A 695 7.35 -1.40 -40.58
CA LEU A 695 5.91 -1.50 -40.65
C LEU A 695 5.38 -0.22 -41.26
N LEU A 696 4.85 -0.33 -42.47
CA LEU A 696 4.43 0.82 -43.26
C LEU A 696 2.91 0.77 -43.50
N ASN A 697 2.31 1.94 -43.59
CA ASN A 697 0.94 2.06 -44.11
C ASN A 697 0.91 2.11 -45.64
N ASP A 698 -0.29 2.24 -46.21
CA ASP A 698 -0.54 2.34 -47.64
C ASP A 698 0.05 3.58 -48.34
N ALA A 699 0.50 4.58 -47.55
CA ALA A 699 1.24 5.75 -48.04
C ALA A 699 2.76 5.62 -47.88
N GLY A 700 3.28 4.49 -47.43
CA GLY A 700 4.69 4.30 -47.12
C GLY A 700 5.17 4.98 -45.83
N THR A 701 4.24 5.45 -45.01
CA THR A 701 4.58 6.06 -43.70
C THR A 701 4.66 5.00 -42.63
N GLY A 702 5.68 5.06 -41.82
CA GLY A 702 5.86 4.12 -40.72
C GLY A 702 4.82 4.24 -39.61
N ILE A 703 4.41 3.12 -39.06
CA ILE A 703 3.46 3.04 -37.94
C ILE A 703 4.23 2.71 -36.66
N ASN A 704 4.10 3.57 -35.67
CA ASN A 704 4.74 3.47 -34.37
C ASN A 704 3.91 2.65 -33.36
N GLY A 705 4.59 2.00 -32.40
CA GLY A 705 3.96 1.37 -31.23
C GLY A 705 3.34 -0.02 -31.47
N ILE A 706 3.57 -0.60 -32.63
CA ILE A 706 3.07 -1.96 -32.96
C ILE A 706 4.06 -3.00 -32.47
N THR A 707 3.55 -4.01 -31.77
CA THR A 707 4.38 -5.11 -31.28
C THR A 707 4.70 -6.08 -32.41
N VAL A 708 6.00 -6.27 -32.64
CA VAL A 708 6.53 -7.27 -33.57
C VAL A 708 7.12 -8.41 -32.78
N GLU A 709 6.72 -9.62 -33.06
CA GLU A 709 7.18 -10.85 -32.42
C GLU A 709 8.13 -11.60 -33.33
N LEU A 710 9.28 -11.94 -32.77
CA LEU A 710 10.25 -12.84 -33.39
C LEU A 710 10.18 -14.19 -32.67
N LYS A 711 9.96 -15.25 -33.43
CA LYS A 711 9.92 -16.63 -32.92
C LYS A 711 11.08 -17.42 -33.45
N GLY A 712 11.95 -17.85 -32.56
CA GLY A 712 12.97 -18.87 -32.82
C GLY A 712 12.49 -20.25 -32.39
N GLU A 713 13.32 -21.28 -32.50
CA GLU A 713 12.94 -22.65 -32.08
C GLU A 713 12.62 -22.75 -30.59
N LYS A 714 13.33 -22.03 -29.74
CA LYS A 714 13.22 -22.15 -28.25
C LYS A 714 12.92 -20.86 -27.55
N PHE A 715 12.73 -19.74 -28.27
CA PHE A 715 12.50 -18.45 -27.66
C PHE A 715 11.55 -17.55 -28.48
N THR A 716 10.98 -16.60 -27.85
CA THR A 716 10.14 -15.56 -28.47
C THR A 716 10.61 -14.20 -27.96
N HIS A 717 10.98 -13.30 -28.87
CA HIS A 717 11.29 -11.92 -28.57
C HIS A 717 10.21 -10.99 -29.11
N ARG A 718 9.95 -9.90 -28.41
CA ARG A 718 8.98 -8.89 -28.82
C ARG A 718 9.63 -7.52 -28.76
N VAL A 719 9.44 -6.74 -29.82
CA VAL A 719 9.85 -5.35 -29.88
C VAL A 719 8.67 -4.51 -30.38
N GLN A 720 8.67 -3.22 -30.08
CA GLN A 720 7.69 -2.31 -30.65
C GLN A 720 8.31 -1.50 -31.78
N THR A 721 7.52 -1.23 -32.81
CA THR A 721 7.94 -0.33 -33.89
C THR A 721 8.13 1.07 -33.33
N GLY A 722 9.28 1.66 -33.63
CA GLY A 722 9.62 3.04 -33.28
C GLY A 722 9.11 4.05 -34.30
N VAL A 723 9.56 5.28 -34.16
CA VAL A 723 9.30 6.38 -35.10
C VAL A 723 9.68 5.92 -36.52
N ASN A 724 8.83 6.16 -37.52
CA ASN A 724 8.95 5.69 -38.88
C ASN A 724 8.72 4.17 -39.07
N GLY A 725 8.07 3.51 -38.13
CA GLY A 725 7.73 2.08 -38.25
C GLY A 725 8.89 1.11 -38.20
N LYS A 726 10.06 1.55 -37.78
CA LYS A 726 11.27 0.70 -37.72
C LYS A 726 11.23 -0.23 -36.53
N PHE A 727 11.71 -1.45 -36.73
CA PHE A 727 11.98 -2.41 -35.64
C PHE A 727 13.29 -3.14 -35.93
N ALA A 728 13.93 -3.65 -34.89
CA ALA A 728 15.15 -4.42 -35.03
C ALA A 728 15.27 -5.50 -33.96
N PHE A 729 15.76 -6.66 -34.35
CA PHE A 729 16.20 -7.75 -33.50
C PHE A 729 17.67 -7.92 -33.71
N THR A 730 18.46 -7.87 -32.65
CA THR A 730 19.93 -7.99 -32.72
C THR A 730 20.42 -9.16 -31.88
N GLY A 731 21.61 -9.63 -32.09
CA GLY A 731 22.17 -10.74 -31.33
C GLY A 731 21.56 -12.09 -31.68
N LEU A 732 21.15 -12.29 -32.92
CA LEU A 732 20.52 -13.52 -33.37
C LEU A 732 21.56 -14.53 -33.86
N ALA A 733 21.37 -15.81 -33.54
CA ALA A 733 22.12 -16.91 -34.15
C ALA A 733 21.81 -17.03 -35.65
N PRO A 734 22.69 -17.55 -36.45
CA PRO A 734 22.36 -17.94 -37.81
C PRO A 734 21.22 -18.97 -37.80
N GLY A 735 20.23 -18.79 -38.67
CA GLY A 735 19.06 -19.68 -38.75
C GLY A 735 17.82 -19.00 -39.26
N ASN A 736 16.73 -19.74 -39.30
CA ASN A 736 15.42 -19.26 -39.75
C ASN A 736 14.57 -18.78 -38.57
N TYR A 737 14.05 -17.59 -38.68
CA TYR A 737 13.17 -16.96 -37.66
C TYR A 737 11.83 -16.60 -38.27
N SER A 738 10.79 -16.79 -37.50
CA SER A 738 9.44 -16.33 -37.86
C SER A 738 9.21 -14.96 -37.25
N VAL A 739 8.95 -13.96 -38.08
CA VAL A 739 8.64 -12.59 -37.65
C VAL A 739 7.17 -12.30 -37.95
N ALA A 740 6.42 -11.83 -36.96
CA ALA A 740 5.02 -11.50 -37.11
C ALA A 740 4.66 -10.23 -36.32
N THR A 741 3.61 -9.54 -36.72
CA THR A 741 3.04 -8.43 -35.97
C THR A 741 1.85 -8.91 -35.16
N LEU A 742 1.68 -8.42 -33.92
CA LEU A 742 0.56 -8.82 -33.07
C LEU A 742 -0.68 -7.96 -33.35
N ALA A 743 -1.79 -8.62 -33.67
CA ALA A 743 -3.03 -7.98 -34.08
C ALA A 743 -3.64 -7.04 -32.99
N ASP A 744 -3.47 -7.38 -31.73
CA ASP A 744 -3.96 -6.65 -30.58
C ASP A 744 -3.18 -5.36 -30.28
N SER A 745 -2.02 -5.18 -30.88
CA SER A 745 -1.19 -3.98 -30.74
C SER A 745 -1.53 -2.86 -31.72
N TYR A 746 -2.40 -3.12 -32.69
CA TYR A 746 -2.75 -2.10 -33.68
C TYR A 746 -3.74 -1.06 -33.16
N PRO A 747 -3.50 0.22 -33.43
CA PRO A 747 -4.49 1.23 -33.12
C PRO A 747 -5.79 1.01 -33.91
N PRO A 748 -6.94 1.44 -33.37
CA PRO A 748 -8.19 1.37 -34.10
C PRO A 748 -8.11 2.09 -35.45
N GLY A 749 -8.62 1.44 -36.51
CA GLY A 749 -8.65 2.04 -37.83
C GLY A 749 -7.61 1.54 -38.83
N TYR A 750 -6.86 0.50 -38.46
CA TYR A 750 -5.99 -0.20 -39.40
C TYR A 750 -6.56 -1.58 -39.74
N ALA A 751 -6.59 -1.93 -41.04
CA ALA A 751 -6.81 -3.29 -41.51
C ALA A 751 -5.45 -3.93 -41.85
N LEU A 752 -5.27 -5.12 -41.32
CA LEU A 752 -4.07 -5.89 -41.62
C LEU A 752 -4.17 -6.50 -43.03
N GLN A 753 -3.21 -6.18 -43.87
CA GLN A 753 -2.91 -6.93 -45.09
C GLN A 753 -1.88 -7.96 -44.75
N ASP A 754 -2.10 -9.23 -45.09
CA ASP A 754 -1.19 -10.34 -44.86
C ASP A 754 -0.61 -10.48 -43.45
N LEU A 755 -1.43 -11.05 -42.54
CA LEU A 755 -1.03 -11.44 -41.20
C LEU A 755 -0.10 -12.64 -41.13
N ALA A 756 0.31 -13.18 -42.27
CA ALA A 756 1.21 -14.31 -42.28
C ALA A 756 2.57 -13.95 -41.69
N ALA A 757 3.01 -14.73 -40.71
CA ALA A 757 4.36 -14.66 -40.20
C ALA A 757 5.36 -14.83 -41.36
N GLN A 758 6.32 -13.92 -41.47
CA GLN A 758 7.37 -14.00 -42.47
C GLN A 758 8.55 -14.78 -41.93
N THR A 759 9.04 -15.76 -42.70
CA THR A 759 10.25 -16.46 -42.32
C THR A 759 11.46 -15.68 -42.84
N VAL A 760 12.38 -15.33 -41.96
CA VAL A 760 13.58 -14.56 -42.27
C VAL A 760 14.80 -15.39 -41.89
N GLU A 761 15.65 -15.63 -42.89
CA GLU A 761 16.95 -16.31 -42.68
C GLU A 761 17.99 -15.29 -42.20
N VAL A 762 18.60 -15.56 -41.08
CA VAL A 762 19.70 -14.78 -40.50
C VAL A 762 21.00 -15.46 -40.79
N GLN A 763 21.93 -14.72 -41.38
CA GLN A 763 23.32 -15.16 -41.63
C GLN A 763 24.26 -14.36 -40.71
N SER A 764 25.32 -15.00 -40.20
CA SER A 764 26.28 -14.33 -39.32
C SER A 764 26.94 -13.14 -40.04
N GLY A 765 26.86 -11.96 -39.39
CA GLY A 765 27.49 -10.74 -39.90
C GLY A 765 26.76 -10.07 -41.09
N LYS A 766 25.63 -10.61 -41.56
CA LYS A 766 24.78 -9.97 -42.56
C LYS A 766 23.43 -9.61 -41.98
N PRO A 767 23.04 -8.34 -42.09
CA PRO A 767 21.70 -7.95 -41.64
C PRO A 767 20.65 -8.49 -42.59
N ALA A 768 19.62 -9.13 -42.06
CA ALA A 768 18.41 -9.52 -42.79
C ALA A 768 17.32 -8.43 -42.64
N SER A 769 16.43 -8.33 -43.61
CA SER A 769 15.36 -7.32 -43.57
C SER A 769 14.01 -7.94 -43.89
N THR A 770 12.94 -7.36 -43.30
CA THR A 770 11.57 -7.71 -43.57
C THR A 770 10.67 -6.47 -43.51
N GLU A 771 9.56 -6.49 -44.25
CA GLU A 771 8.62 -5.36 -44.32
C GLU A 771 7.19 -5.86 -44.14
N PHE A 772 6.43 -5.17 -43.34
CA PHE A 772 4.99 -5.37 -43.15
C PHE A 772 4.22 -4.16 -43.66
N LYS A 773 3.12 -4.42 -44.37
CA LYS A 773 2.23 -3.39 -44.91
C LYS A 773 0.85 -3.52 -44.30
N VAL A 774 0.28 -2.38 -43.90
CA VAL A 774 -1.05 -2.31 -43.34
C VAL A 774 -1.85 -1.21 -44.01
N LYS A 775 -3.16 -1.40 -44.13
CA LYS A 775 -4.07 -0.38 -44.65
C LYS A 775 -4.69 0.39 -43.52
N ALA A 776 -4.58 1.72 -43.56
CA ALA A 776 -5.35 2.56 -42.68
C ALA A 776 -6.79 2.63 -43.15
N LEU A 777 -7.73 2.26 -42.30
CA LEU A 777 -9.15 2.37 -42.59
C LEU A 777 -9.66 3.73 -42.10
N ARG A 778 -10.20 4.50 -43.01
CA ARG A 778 -10.63 5.89 -42.81
C ARG A 778 -12.13 5.98 -42.80
N SER A 779 -12.68 7.10 -42.39
CA SER A 779 -14.10 7.32 -42.32
C SER A 779 -14.52 8.49 -43.18
N ILE A 780 -15.67 8.36 -43.80
CA ILE A 780 -16.43 9.47 -44.43
C ILE A 780 -17.63 9.73 -43.53
N ALA A 781 -17.77 10.96 -43.04
CA ALA A 781 -18.88 11.38 -42.21
C ALA A 781 -19.50 12.64 -42.82
N GLY A 782 -20.72 12.97 -42.49
CA GLY A 782 -21.39 14.19 -42.96
C GLY A 782 -22.82 14.28 -42.52
N ARG A 783 -23.50 15.27 -43.02
CA ARG A 783 -24.93 15.48 -42.80
C ARG A 783 -25.67 15.55 -44.13
N VAL A 784 -26.89 15.07 -44.14
CA VAL A 784 -27.83 15.30 -45.20
C VAL A 784 -28.79 16.39 -44.75
N LEU A 785 -28.84 17.46 -45.53
CA LEU A 785 -29.63 18.64 -45.23
C LEU A 785 -30.65 18.82 -46.32
N VAL A 786 -31.83 19.37 -46.01
CA VAL A 786 -32.89 19.71 -46.97
C VAL A 786 -33.40 21.11 -46.68
N TYR A 787 -33.66 21.90 -47.71
CA TYR A 787 -34.29 23.21 -47.56
C TYR A 787 -35.81 23.03 -47.42
N ASP A 788 -36.33 23.37 -46.25
CA ASP A 788 -37.77 23.31 -45.96
C ASP A 788 -38.44 24.65 -46.33
N LYS A 789 -39.27 24.61 -47.34
CA LYS A 789 -40.00 25.80 -47.80
C LYS A 789 -41.05 26.34 -46.80
N ALA A 790 -41.46 25.50 -45.85
CA ALA A 790 -42.44 25.91 -44.84
C ALA A 790 -41.78 26.77 -43.74
N THR A 791 -40.59 26.42 -43.37
CA THR A 791 -39.84 27.13 -42.31
C THR A 791 -38.80 28.09 -42.87
N LEU A 792 -38.60 28.10 -44.19
CA LEU A 792 -37.54 28.87 -44.88
C LEU A 792 -36.11 28.62 -44.30
N GLN A 793 -35.88 27.41 -43.78
CA GLN A 793 -34.61 27.03 -43.17
C GLN A 793 -34.09 25.73 -43.76
N THR A 794 -32.79 25.57 -43.73
CA THR A 794 -32.14 24.29 -44.02
C THR A 794 -32.17 23.41 -42.78
N VAL A 795 -32.86 22.29 -42.84
CA VAL A 795 -33.03 21.37 -41.70
C VAL A 795 -32.40 20.02 -42.00
N PRO A 796 -31.98 19.27 -40.96
CA PRO A 796 -31.43 17.94 -41.15
C PRO A 796 -32.50 16.96 -41.69
N LEU A 797 -32.10 16.12 -42.65
CA LEU A 797 -32.94 15.05 -43.19
C LEU A 797 -32.64 13.73 -42.47
N ALA A 798 -33.51 13.33 -41.56
CA ALA A 798 -33.40 12.08 -40.83
C ALA A 798 -33.93 10.90 -41.68
N GLY A 799 -33.35 9.72 -41.54
CA GLY A 799 -33.76 8.49 -42.20
C GLY A 799 -33.38 8.38 -43.67
N ALA A 800 -32.67 9.36 -44.25
CA ALA A 800 -32.16 9.28 -45.62
C ALA A 800 -31.16 8.14 -45.79
N VAL A 801 -31.30 7.35 -46.86
CA VAL A 801 -30.34 6.29 -47.18
C VAL A 801 -29.17 6.92 -47.92
N VAL A 802 -27.99 6.84 -47.32
CA VAL A 802 -26.73 7.31 -47.91
C VAL A 802 -25.95 6.09 -48.37
N ARG A 803 -25.44 6.11 -49.60
CA ARG A 803 -24.70 5.02 -50.24
C ARG A 803 -23.30 5.44 -50.63
N LEU A 804 -22.35 4.50 -50.53
CA LEU A 804 -21.03 4.60 -51.16
C LEU A 804 -21.01 3.65 -52.38
N LYS A 805 -20.94 4.20 -53.60
CA LYS A 805 -21.08 3.44 -54.81
C LYS A 805 -19.99 2.40 -55.03
N GLU A 806 -18.73 2.75 -54.72
CA GLU A 806 -17.57 1.92 -55.03
C GLU A 806 -17.45 0.67 -54.15
N VAL A 807 -18.06 0.68 -52.95
CA VAL A 807 -17.98 -0.42 -51.97
C VAL A 807 -19.34 -0.96 -51.56
N SER A 808 -20.44 -0.51 -52.26
CA SER A 808 -21.82 -0.95 -52.00
C SER A 808 -22.23 -0.90 -50.53
N LEU A 809 -21.74 0.10 -49.77
CA LEU A 809 -22.12 0.33 -48.39
C LEU A 809 -23.27 1.32 -48.29
N GLU A 810 -24.22 1.03 -47.42
CA GLU A 810 -25.35 1.90 -47.11
C GLU A 810 -25.44 2.20 -45.63
N THR A 811 -25.89 3.40 -45.30
CA THR A 811 -26.24 3.81 -43.95
C THR A 811 -27.44 4.75 -43.99
N LYS A 812 -28.14 4.89 -42.85
CA LYS A 812 -29.26 5.83 -42.71
C LYS A 812 -28.85 6.99 -41.83
N THR A 813 -29.29 8.18 -42.19
CA THR A 813 -29.03 9.36 -41.37
C THR A 813 -29.78 9.31 -40.05
N GLY A 814 -29.13 9.72 -38.94
CA GLY A 814 -29.74 9.90 -37.64
C GLY A 814 -30.69 11.12 -37.57
N ALA A 815 -31.26 11.37 -36.40
CA ALA A 815 -32.16 12.49 -36.14
C ALA A 815 -31.58 13.88 -36.49
N THR A 816 -30.26 14.01 -36.41
CA THR A 816 -29.51 15.23 -36.76
C THR A 816 -29.08 15.27 -38.25
N GLY A 817 -29.56 14.36 -39.07
CA GLY A 817 -29.14 14.21 -40.46
C GLY A 817 -27.74 13.62 -40.63
N ALA A 818 -27.06 13.25 -39.54
CA ALA A 818 -25.69 12.77 -39.59
C ALA A 818 -25.59 11.32 -40.09
N TYR A 819 -24.56 11.03 -40.87
CA TYR A 819 -24.18 9.70 -41.33
C TYR A 819 -22.67 9.49 -41.22
N ILE A 820 -22.24 8.22 -41.13
CA ILE A 820 -20.82 7.85 -41.11
C ILE A 820 -20.60 6.48 -41.76
N PHE A 821 -19.65 6.42 -42.68
CA PHE A 821 -19.04 5.19 -43.16
C PHE A 821 -17.66 5.02 -42.55
N ARG A 822 -17.44 3.88 -41.96
CA ARG A 822 -16.21 3.57 -41.25
C ARG A 822 -15.38 2.53 -41.99
N ASN A 823 -14.11 2.45 -41.67
CA ASN A 823 -13.20 1.42 -42.14
C ASN A 823 -13.00 1.43 -43.66
N LEU A 824 -12.86 2.60 -44.23
CA LEU A 824 -12.61 2.77 -45.67
C LEU A 824 -11.12 2.75 -45.98
N ALA A 825 -10.75 2.09 -47.09
CA ALA A 825 -9.40 2.17 -47.63
C ALA A 825 -9.12 3.54 -48.24
N ALA A 826 -7.88 3.88 -48.56
CA ALA A 826 -7.58 5.04 -49.39
C ALA A 826 -8.16 4.84 -50.78
N GLY A 827 -8.80 5.84 -51.32
CA GLY A 827 -9.46 5.78 -52.62
C GLY A 827 -10.40 6.94 -52.89
N THR A 828 -11.00 6.93 -54.03
CA THR A 828 -12.03 7.90 -54.39
C THR A 828 -13.42 7.24 -54.23
N TYR A 829 -14.29 7.89 -53.50
CA TYR A 829 -15.62 7.41 -53.18
C TYR A 829 -16.67 8.40 -53.59
N THR A 830 -17.80 7.88 -54.07
CA THR A 830 -18.96 8.68 -54.44
C THR A 830 -20.06 8.44 -53.42
N VAL A 831 -20.29 9.45 -52.57
CA VAL A 831 -21.42 9.46 -51.62
C VAL A 831 -22.68 9.85 -52.37
N ALA A 832 -23.70 9.03 -52.33
CA ALA A 832 -24.95 9.21 -53.04
C ALA A 832 -26.14 9.15 -52.10
N ILE A 833 -27.12 10.00 -52.35
CA ILE A 833 -28.50 9.93 -51.79
C ILE A 833 -29.52 10.03 -52.90
N GLU A 834 -30.69 9.42 -52.69
CA GLU A 834 -31.83 9.57 -53.54
C GLU A 834 -32.84 10.50 -52.88
N SER A 835 -33.22 11.57 -53.57
CA SER A 835 -34.23 12.50 -53.07
C SER A 835 -35.11 12.91 -54.23
N ASP A 836 -36.44 12.80 -54.10
CA ASP A 836 -37.45 13.13 -55.10
C ASP A 836 -37.20 12.48 -56.46
N GLY A 837 -36.72 11.21 -56.46
CA GLY A 837 -36.45 10.47 -57.71
C GLY A 837 -35.17 10.92 -58.44
N LYS A 838 -34.40 11.81 -57.87
CA LYS A 838 -33.10 12.26 -58.39
C LYS A 838 -31.97 11.76 -57.44
N GLU A 839 -30.93 11.22 -58.04
CA GLU A 839 -29.74 10.87 -57.35
C GLU A 839 -28.83 12.10 -57.23
N ILE A 840 -28.48 12.43 -56.00
CA ILE A 840 -27.50 13.48 -55.65
C ILE A 840 -26.23 12.82 -55.21
N THR A 841 -25.15 13.12 -55.89
CA THR A 841 -23.84 12.51 -55.63
C THR A 841 -22.79 13.54 -55.31
N ARG A 842 -21.82 13.15 -54.45
CA ARG A 842 -20.64 13.93 -54.19
C ARG A 842 -19.40 13.03 -54.10
N THR A 843 -18.43 13.30 -54.92
CA THR A 843 -17.15 12.56 -54.90
C THR A 843 -16.22 13.12 -53.86
N VAL A 844 -15.58 12.24 -53.09
CA VAL A 844 -14.63 12.56 -52.04
C VAL A 844 -13.40 11.67 -52.18
N ILE A 845 -12.22 12.26 -52.04
CA ILE A 845 -10.97 11.55 -52.04
C ILE A 845 -10.56 11.31 -50.60
N VAL A 846 -10.43 10.03 -50.22
CA VAL A 846 -9.87 9.58 -48.98
C VAL A 846 -8.38 9.32 -49.22
N PRO A 847 -7.48 10.16 -48.74
CA PRO A 847 -6.05 10.07 -49.06
C PRO A 847 -5.41 8.86 -48.37
N ALA A 848 -4.34 8.38 -48.98
CA ALA A 848 -3.40 7.48 -48.30
C ALA A 848 -2.75 8.23 -47.11
N GLY A 849 -2.40 7.51 -46.02
CA GLY A 849 -1.82 8.12 -44.81
C GLY A 849 -2.55 7.70 -43.54
N PRO A 850 -2.42 8.42 -42.45
CA PRO A 850 -3.04 8.06 -41.16
C PRO A 850 -4.58 8.06 -41.22
N ALA A 851 -5.20 7.34 -40.29
CA ALA A 851 -6.66 7.33 -40.16
C ALA A 851 -7.22 8.77 -40.11
N SER A 852 -8.20 9.08 -40.94
CA SER A 852 -8.79 10.41 -41.03
C SER A 852 -10.30 10.32 -41.30
N ILE A 853 -11.02 11.33 -40.85
CA ILE A 853 -12.43 11.50 -41.16
C ILE A 853 -12.53 12.57 -42.26
N ARG A 854 -13.22 12.25 -43.35
CA ARG A 854 -13.58 13.23 -44.38
C ARG A 854 -15.01 13.63 -44.20
N GLU A 855 -15.25 14.91 -44.05
CA GLU A 855 -16.60 15.46 -43.94
C GLU A 855 -17.19 15.75 -45.30
N VAL A 856 -18.38 15.25 -45.58
CA VAL A 856 -19.10 15.41 -46.83
C VAL A 856 -20.58 15.64 -46.56
N ASP A 857 -20.98 16.89 -46.58
CA ASP A 857 -22.40 17.24 -46.46
C ASP A 857 -23.10 17.17 -47.81
N LEU A 858 -24.33 16.63 -47.81
CA LEU A 858 -25.18 16.52 -48.99
C LEU A 858 -26.44 17.36 -48.80
N ASN A 859 -26.81 18.07 -49.84
CA ASN A 859 -28.05 18.83 -49.88
C ASN A 859 -29.11 18.06 -50.67
N ALA A 860 -30.13 17.56 -49.98
CA ALA A 860 -31.20 16.72 -50.55
C ALA A 860 -32.25 17.50 -51.38
N GLY A 861 -31.99 18.77 -51.70
CA GLY A 861 -32.94 19.59 -52.47
C GLY A 861 -33.92 20.33 -51.56
N THR A 862 -35.16 20.48 -52.02
CA THR A 862 -36.18 21.31 -51.37
C THR A 862 -37.37 20.44 -50.96
N LYS A 863 -37.73 20.47 -49.72
CA LYS A 863 -38.97 19.84 -49.22
C LYS A 863 -40.14 20.80 -49.39
N GLU A 864 -41.13 20.40 -50.15
CA GLU A 864 -42.34 21.22 -50.32
C GLU A 864 -43.21 21.26 -49.08
N ALA A 865 -43.85 22.39 -48.84
CA ALA A 865 -44.82 22.49 -47.74
C ALA A 865 -45.99 21.52 -48.01
N PRO A 866 -46.50 20.81 -46.97
CA PRO A 866 -47.67 19.97 -47.12
C PRO A 866 -48.81 20.85 -47.65
N ALA A 867 -49.43 20.43 -48.79
CA ALA A 867 -50.59 21.10 -49.35
C ALA A 867 -51.68 21.15 -48.26
N GLN A 868 -52.03 22.34 -47.81
CA GLN A 868 -53.20 22.52 -46.96
C GLN A 868 -54.40 21.90 -47.60
N ARG A 869 -54.95 20.86 -47.08
CA ARG A 869 -56.30 20.34 -47.35
C ARG A 869 -57.26 20.95 -46.33
#